data_e1285d9e43ad9d11cd6c21c2519be483
#
_entry.id   e1285d9e43ad9d11cd6c21c2519be483
#
_cell.length_a   1.000
_cell.length_b   1.000
_cell.length_c   1.000
_cell.angle_alpha   90.00
_cell.angle_beta   90.00
_cell.angle_gamma   90.00
#
_symmetry.space_group_name_H-M   'P 1'
#
loop_
_entity.id
_entity.type
_entity.pdbx_description
1 polymer ?
#
loop_
_entity_poly.entity_id
_entity_poly.type
_entity_poly.pdbx_seq_one_letter_code
_entity_poly.pdbx_strand_id
1 'polypeptide(L)'
;MNNNTSYLSMKKCFFNLIVCLLIGALLPSCSDENYEVDYKDLYESKIEQEDGKVILKFVMPFVINRIQSGEMANIPHKLRLISLDKSDLMNVLTKFKSEGENRTSVEMEFPEGKMDINGKYVLCITPLKAAGNTTKSQSSEDETVGTERCVIEIEGNSVTSVTRASSMTGFAYGDGSEDNPYQICGADDFYMLIYNLYKDDTDAVGIFFKQMEDFSWTDVEDKSISTGMNKIESFAGIYDGNGRNISDMSYQGTNTSNYTNVGLFSELKNGAEIKNLNFSNISFRNVSKDCGAIAGSASGNITIDNVSITGTMTFENMGDNIGGILGSHKDGVLKISNITNNLTISGANYNVGGVVGYVKNATFEFNNFRATATQYSLNGYCFVGSVVGKISNSGYSINNVNVNHIIPDQDKDVFIISGRGTGIGGVIGYADMCSDSSLSEVTIRTSVGSSGTLDDFDTNILKPYGQDVGGLIGISDSNGTTTIRDVKVSGHIKGDTNVGGFIGSVQTFTYTNTSLAFKGTNYFQPEESSYTDVSGRFYVGGLIGVLAFTTLTIEKPIIIKTNVTGSLYGIGGFCGYMISSDCNLTNLQFSETMTVSGSDQVGGVIGEIYSSKVTGSTKIDFTNGNQSALPNFNDLSSLFNGKVIGSKDVGGFAGRIDDSSVTGFAVNANVTGSTNVGGFAGMITICDSDDIVSSNAFNGNVTGSGENVAGIVGCLEMYAYTDPFNSLGFNNNIAYGSVSGGGNVSGVVGYLYTNEANFTLQYCVNACKVVGFGHVGGVLAHVYEKHNAPIVQFCANFGEITATANNSDCNVGGIVGFAKLKPMQIYYCTNHGNISASGTYKGVGGVAGEVGHNTGTVSCKDNAYVKYCANFGNISADNAESYVGGIVGFMQEGSVSKGNCCLYDCYNRGEILSDHTEDTGGILGQADHYNTVYRNINFGKVHYGNAIIGYRKNGNCILYVDDNYFLEGSGKDWKATDSFSESEIGKSSTYKGFDFSSVWEIVDGYPYIRNNPFQRTSYNK
;
A
#
# COMPACT_ATOMS: atom_id res chain seq x y z
N MET A 1 -5.83 1.26 38.01
CA MET A 1 -7.00 0.71 37.28
C MET A 1 -6.96 1.33 35.90
N ASN A 2 -6.94 0.56 34.90
CA ASN A 2 -6.85 0.80 33.43
C ASN A 2 -5.49 0.47 32.79
N ASN A 3 -5.16 -0.82 32.80
CA ASN A 3 -4.09 -1.37 31.94
C ASN A 3 -4.59 -2.52 31.04
N ASN A 4 -5.88 -2.53 30.68
CA ASN A 4 -6.46 -3.64 29.90
C ASN A 4 -6.94 -3.27 28.48
N THR A 5 -6.76 -2.03 28.02
CA THR A 5 -7.28 -1.61 26.71
C THR A 5 -6.33 -1.87 25.55
N SER A 6 -5.01 -1.83 25.76
CA SER A 6 -4.04 -2.10 24.67
C SER A 6 -3.91 -3.60 24.34
N TYR A 7 -4.03 -4.46 25.35
CA TYR A 7 -3.98 -5.93 25.14
C TYR A 7 -5.24 -6.49 24.46
N LEU A 8 -6.38 -5.80 24.59
CA LEU A 8 -7.62 -6.19 23.91
C LEU A 8 -7.63 -5.81 22.43
N SER A 9 -6.90 -4.73 22.03
CA SER A 9 -6.81 -4.35 20.63
C SER A 9 -5.96 -5.35 19.83
N MET A 10 -4.81 -5.78 20.38
CA MET A 10 -4.01 -6.84 19.76
C MET A 10 -4.75 -8.17 19.64
N LYS A 11 -5.52 -8.58 20.66
CA LYS A 11 -6.33 -9.79 20.56
C LYS A 11 -7.48 -9.69 19.56
N LYS A 12 -8.03 -8.49 19.31
CA LYS A 12 -9.06 -8.31 18.27
C LYS A 12 -8.50 -8.37 16.86
N CYS A 13 -7.31 -7.80 16.61
CA CYS A 13 -6.63 -7.96 15.31
C CYS A 13 -6.22 -9.42 15.07
N PHE A 14 -5.69 -10.10 16.10
CA PHE A 14 -5.35 -11.53 16.02
C PHE A 14 -6.59 -12.44 15.88
N PHE A 15 -7.71 -12.07 16.49
CA PHE A 15 -8.95 -12.83 16.38
C PHE A 15 -9.61 -12.67 15.01
N ASN A 16 -9.57 -11.48 14.41
CA ASN A 16 -10.02 -11.27 13.04
C ASN A 16 -9.12 -11.98 12.01
N LEU A 17 -7.81 -12.06 12.26
CA LEU A 17 -6.87 -12.84 11.44
C LEU A 17 -7.15 -14.35 11.55
N ILE A 18 -7.45 -14.85 12.74
CA ILE A 18 -7.80 -16.27 12.97
C ILE A 18 -9.18 -16.62 12.42
N VAL A 19 -10.14 -15.70 12.43
CA VAL A 19 -11.46 -15.93 11.81
C VAL A 19 -11.35 -15.97 10.28
N CYS A 20 -10.51 -15.15 9.66
CA CYS A 20 -10.19 -15.27 8.22
C CYS A 20 -9.47 -16.60 7.89
N LEU A 21 -8.57 -17.06 8.77
CA LEU A 21 -7.88 -18.36 8.61
C LEU A 21 -8.83 -19.57 8.82
N LEU A 22 -9.84 -19.46 9.70
CA LEU A 22 -10.80 -20.54 9.94
C LEU A 22 -11.88 -20.64 8.86
N ILE A 23 -12.21 -19.54 8.17
CA ILE A 23 -13.14 -19.57 7.02
C ILE A 23 -12.45 -20.18 5.80
N GLY A 24 -11.15 -19.96 5.61
CA GLY A 24 -10.36 -20.62 4.54
C GLY A 24 -10.15 -22.12 4.76
N ALA A 25 -10.26 -22.62 6.03
CA ALA A 25 -10.02 -24.01 6.37
C ALA A 25 -11.29 -24.90 6.38
N LEU A 26 -12.48 -24.32 6.14
CA LEU A 26 -13.77 -25.03 6.18
C LEU A 26 -14.42 -25.25 4.81
N LEU A 27 -13.69 -25.02 3.71
CA LEU A 27 -14.15 -25.49 2.41
C LEU A 27 -13.66 -26.93 2.23
N PRO A 28 -14.56 -27.90 1.98
CA PRO A 28 -14.15 -29.27 1.73
C PRO A 28 -13.33 -29.30 0.44
N SER A 29 -12.11 -29.82 0.53
CA SER A 29 -11.34 -30.23 -0.62
C SER A 29 -12.13 -31.31 -1.36
N CYS A 30 -12.66 -30.99 -2.54
CA CYS A 30 -13.09 -32.04 -3.45
C CYS A 30 -11.83 -32.82 -3.85
N SER A 31 -11.75 -34.05 -3.40
CA SER A 31 -10.78 -35.02 -3.89
C SER A 31 -11.09 -35.32 -5.35
N ASP A 32 -10.14 -35.01 -6.22
CA ASP A 32 -10.15 -35.51 -7.59
C ASP A 32 -10.10 -37.03 -7.55
N GLU A 33 -11.17 -37.68 -8.00
CA GLU A 33 -11.10 -39.08 -8.37
C GLU A 33 -10.35 -39.14 -9.70
N ASN A 34 -9.11 -39.60 -9.64
CA ASN A 34 -8.35 -39.99 -10.82
C ASN A 34 -9.04 -41.17 -11.52
N TYR A 35 -9.63 -40.91 -12.66
CA TYR A 35 -9.89 -41.96 -13.61
C TYR A 35 -8.59 -42.23 -14.39
N GLU A 36 -7.79 -43.20 -13.97
CA GLU A 36 -6.73 -43.80 -14.75
C GLU A 36 -7.40 -44.60 -15.86
N VAL A 37 -7.37 -44.09 -17.11
CA VAL A 37 -7.65 -44.89 -18.29
C VAL A 37 -6.34 -45.60 -18.68
N ASP A 38 -6.30 -46.90 -18.50
CA ASP A 38 -5.18 -47.77 -18.83
C ASP A 38 -5.06 -47.92 -20.36
N TYR A 39 -4.32 -47.05 -21.01
CA TYR A 39 -4.00 -47.18 -22.44
C TYR A 39 -2.72 -48.00 -22.63
N LYS A 40 -2.85 -49.32 -22.62
CA LYS A 40 -1.83 -50.25 -23.08
C LYS A 40 -2.10 -50.69 -24.51
N ASP A 41 -1.73 -49.83 -25.46
CA ASP A 41 -1.31 -50.25 -26.79
C ASP A 41 -0.31 -49.22 -27.31
N LEU A 42 0.94 -49.44 -26.96
CA LEU A 42 2.09 -48.66 -27.39
C LEU A 42 2.25 -48.79 -28.91
N TYR A 43 1.96 -47.72 -29.65
CA TYR A 43 2.35 -47.60 -31.04
C TYR A 43 3.89 -47.53 -31.12
N GLU A 44 4.49 -48.31 -32.02
CA GLU A 44 5.91 -48.16 -32.34
C GLU A 44 6.11 -46.78 -33.00
N SER A 45 6.41 -45.78 -32.22
CA SER A 45 6.76 -44.45 -32.72
C SER A 45 8.27 -44.25 -32.62
N LYS A 46 8.85 -43.60 -33.63
CA LYS A 46 10.29 -43.32 -33.69
C LYS A 46 10.50 -41.89 -34.07
N ILE A 47 11.29 -41.17 -33.27
CA ILE A 47 11.77 -39.83 -33.62
C ILE A 47 13.23 -39.97 -34.06
N GLU A 48 13.50 -39.60 -35.31
CA GLU A 48 14.84 -39.61 -35.91
C GLU A 48 15.28 -38.18 -36.20
N GLN A 49 16.53 -37.85 -35.89
CA GLN A 49 17.14 -36.60 -36.32
C GLN A 49 18.09 -36.86 -37.48
N GLU A 50 17.79 -36.30 -38.65
CA GLU A 50 18.66 -36.34 -39.81
C GLU A 50 18.82 -34.92 -40.38
N ASP A 51 20.06 -34.49 -40.64
CA ASP A 51 20.42 -33.24 -41.33
C ASP A 51 19.71 -31.96 -40.80
N GLY A 52 19.57 -31.84 -39.46
CA GLY A 52 18.91 -30.66 -38.82
C GLY A 52 17.39 -30.68 -38.91
N LYS A 53 16.80 -31.82 -39.24
CA LYS A 53 15.36 -32.04 -39.30
C LYS A 53 14.96 -33.11 -38.30
N VAL A 54 13.76 -33.02 -37.77
CA VAL A 54 13.13 -34.03 -36.91
C VAL A 54 12.11 -34.79 -37.70
N ILE A 55 12.28 -36.09 -37.79
CA ILE A 55 11.37 -36.99 -38.50
C ILE A 55 10.59 -37.80 -37.48
N LEU A 56 9.27 -37.65 -37.45
CA LEU A 56 8.36 -38.42 -36.64
C LEU A 56 7.73 -39.54 -37.47
N LYS A 57 7.96 -40.79 -37.06
CA LYS A 57 7.36 -41.99 -37.68
C LYS A 57 6.42 -42.63 -36.66
N PHE A 58 5.17 -42.88 -37.06
CA PHE A 58 4.19 -43.58 -36.25
C PHE A 58 3.17 -44.33 -37.11
N VAL A 59 2.42 -45.23 -36.51
CA VAL A 59 1.34 -45.97 -37.18
C VAL A 59 -0.01 -45.54 -36.65
N MET A 60 -0.87 -45.01 -37.51
CA MET A 60 -2.25 -44.71 -37.16
C MET A 60 -3.08 -45.98 -37.04
N PRO A 61 -3.91 -46.15 -36.01
CA PRO A 61 -4.74 -47.33 -35.78
C PRO A 61 -5.96 -47.44 -36.71
N PHE A 62 -6.06 -46.55 -37.68
CA PHE A 62 -7.14 -46.48 -38.65
C PHE A 62 -6.59 -46.21 -40.06
N VAL A 63 -7.37 -46.48 -41.06
CA VAL A 63 -7.03 -46.20 -42.45
C VAL A 63 -7.70 -44.91 -42.88
N ILE A 64 -6.92 -44.03 -43.51
CA ILE A 64 -7.48 -42.88 -44.22
C ILE A 64 -8.27 -43.44 -45.41
N ASN A 65 -9.60 -43.22 -45.48
CA ASN A 65 -10.54 -43.90 -46.35
C ASN A 65 -10.17 -43.98 -47.84
N ARG A 66 -9.24 -43.14 -48.33
CA ARG A 66 -8.78 -43.14 -49.74
C ARG A 66 -7.45 -43.83 -49.99
N ILE A 67 -6.70 -44.20 -48.95
CA ILE A 67 -5.43 -44.94 -49.12
C ILE A 67 -5.71 -46.37 -49.47
N GLN A 68 -6.85 -46.95 -49.12
CA GLN A 68 -7.25 -48.35 -49.48
C GLN A 68 -7.46 -48.57 -50.95
N SER A 69 -7.86 -47.57 -51.73
CA SER A 69 -8.14 -47.73 -53.16
C SER A 69 -6.90 -47.62 -54.06
N GLY A 70 -5.73 -47.35 -53.51
CA GLY A 70 -4.51 -47.10 -54.27
C GLY A 70 -4.51 -45.77 -55.04
N GLU A 71 -5.56 -44.97 -54.89
CA GLU A 71 -5.73 -43.69 -55.59
C GLU A 71 -4.99 -42.54 -54.94
N MET A 72 -4.68 -42.61 -53.64
CA MET A 72 -4.06 -41.53 -52.91
C MET A 72 -2.60 -41.19 -53.26
N ALA A 73 -1.89 -42.12 -53.94
CA ALA A 73 -0.52 -41.86 -54.38
C ALA A 73 -0.41 -40.73 -55.42
N ASN A 74 -1.54 -40.42 -56.12
CA ASN A 74 -1.60 -39.50 -57.27
C ASN A 74 -2.47 -38.21 -57.05
N ILE A 75 -3.15 -38.07 -55.91
CA ILE A 75 -3.98 -36.90 -55.65
C ILE A 75 -3.15 -35.90 -54.74
N PRO A 76 -2.89 -34.70 -55.22
CA PRO A 76 -2.20 -33.72 -54.35
C PRO A 76 -3.06 -33.39 -53.15
N HIS A 77 -2.45 -33.43 -51.95
CA HIS A 77 -3.10 -33.11 -50.69
C HIS A 77 -2.41 -31.88 -50.08
N LYS A 78 -3.20 -30.99 -49.50
CA LYS A 78 -2.70 -29.96 -48.64
C LYS A 78 -2.63 -30.53 -47.21
N LEU A 79 -1.43 -30.58 -46.67
CA LEU A 79 -1.17 -31.12 -45.33
C LEU A 79 -0.79 -29.97 -44.42
N ARG A 80 -1.55 -29.79 -43.36
CA ARG A 80 -1.27 -28.80 -42.35
C ARG A 80 -1.21 -29.44 -40.98
N LEU A 81 -0.22 -29.04 -40.21
CA LEU A 81 -0.10 -29.42 -38.82
C LEU A 81 -0.26 -28.18 -37.97
N ILE A 82 -1.14 -28.25 -36.98
CA ILE A 82 -1.42 -27.16 -36.03
C ILE A 82 -0.92 -27.64 -34.68
N SER A 83 0.00 -26.89 -34.07
CA SER A 83 0.35 -27.11 -32.68
C SER A 83 -0.75 -26.53 -31.82
N LEU A 84 -1.39 -27.33 -30.98
CA LEU A 84 -2.43 -26.88 -30.05
C LEU A 84 -1.82 -26.09 -28.87
N ASP A 85 -0.55 -26.35 -28.53
CA ASP A 85 0.11 -25.72 -27.42
C ASP A 85 0.65 -24.30 -27.73
N LYS A 86 1.01 -24.05 -29.02
CA LYS A 86 1.60 -22.79 -29.48
C LYS A 86 0.74 -22.04 -30.49
N SER A 87 -0.39 -22.61 -30.91
CA SER A 87 -1.26 -22.08 -32.00
C SER A 87 -0.49 -21.78 -33.29
N ASP A 88 0.62 -22.48 -33.52
CA ASP A 88 1.47 -22.32 -34.70
C ASP A 88 1.01 -23.25 -35.81
N LEU A 89 0.72 -22.65 -36.97
CA LEU A 89 0.44 -23.44 -38.20
C LEU A 89 1.76 -23.81 -38.87
N MET A 90 1.96 -25.11 -39.11
CA MET A 90 3.16 -25.63 -39.73
C MET A 90 2.83 -26.39 -41.03
N ASN A 91 3.58 -26.11 -42.10
CA ASN A 91 3.59 -26.94 -43.27
C ASN A 91 4.64 -28.04 -43.06
N VAL A 92 4.21 -29.30 -43.00
CA VAL A 92 5.10 -30.45 -42.82
C VAL A 92 5.04 -31.37 -44.05
N LEU A 93 6.20 -31.89 -44.43
CA LEU A 93 6.27 -32.95 -45.40
C LEU A 93 5.81 -34.23 -44.74
N THR A 94 4.75 -34.82 -45.25
CA THR A 94 4.18 -36.06 -44.71
C THR A 94 4.09 -37.13 -45.82
N LYS A 95 4.53 -38.33 -45.48
CA LYS A 95 4.41 -39.51 -46.33
C LYS A 95 3.52 -40.53 -45.66
N PHE A 96 2.60 -41.11 -46.44
CA PHE A 96 1.69 -42.14 -45.99
C PHE A 96 1.98 -43.46 -46.69
N LYS A 97 1.86 -44.56 -45.95
CA LYS A 97 1.94 -45.90 -46.49
C LYS A 97 0.90 -46.81 -45.86
N SER A 98 0.06 -47.46 -46.66
CA SER A 98 -0.87 -48.45 -46.12
C SER A 98 -0.11 -49.65 -45.60
N GLU A 99 -0.39 -50.15 -44.42
CA GLU A 99 0.23 -51.33 -43.79
C GLU A 99 -0.84 -52.36 -43.43
N GLY A 100 -1.77 -52.66 -44.36
CA GLY A 100 -2.83 -53.68 -44.23
C GLY A 100 -4.22 -53.02 -44.11
N GLU A 101 -5.24 -53.86 -43.81
CA GLU A 101 -6.64 -53.45 -43.90
C GLU A 101 -7.09 -52.35 -42.92
N ASN A 102 -6.32 -52.07 -41.83
CA ASN A 102 -6.74 -51.12 -40.79
C ASN A 102 -5.59 -50.28 -40.22
N ARG A 103 -4.47 -50.12 -40.94
CA ARG A 103 -3.32 -49.35 -40.42
C ARG A 103 -2.68 -48.46 -41.48
N THR A 104 -2.31 -47.23 -41.12
CA THR A 104 -1.58 -46.32 -42.01
C THR A 104 -0.30 -45.87 -41.33
N SER A 105 0.86 -46.14 -41.92
CA SER A 105 2.15 -45.64 -41.52
C SER A 105 2.30 -44.19 -41.96
N VAL A 106 2.76 -43.31 -41.06
CA VAL A 106 2.94 -41.87 -41.30
C VAL A 106 4.37 -41.48 -40.96
N GLU A 107 4.99 -40.76 -41.88
CA GLU A 107 6.30 -40.16 -41.69
C GLU A 107 6.17 -38.64 -41.89
N MET A 108 6.44 -37.86 -40.84
CA MET A 108 6.31 -36.41 -40.84
C MET A 108 7.67 -35.75 -40.57
N GLU A 109 8.04 -34.80 -41.40
CA GLU A 109 9.30 -34.07 -41.33
C GLU A 109 9.05 -32.68 -40.81
N PHE A 110 9.63 -32.36 -39.63
CA PHE A 110 9.50 -31.06 -38.98
C PHE A 110 10.73 -30.21 -39.24
N PRO A 111 10.58 -28.89 -39.43
CA PRO A 111 11.68 -27.94 -39.39
C PRO A 111 12.37 -27.94 -38.03
N GLU A 112 13.68 -27.71 -37.99
CA GLU A 112 14.49 -27.66 -36.77
C GLU A 112 13.89 -26.70 -35.74
N GLY A 113 13.73 -27.17 -34.50
CA GLY A 113 13.23 -26.37 -33.38
C GLY A 113 11.72 -26.07 -33.37
N LYS A 114 10.94 -26.63 -34.29
CA LYS A 114 9.49 -26.46 -34.40
C LYS A 114 8.67 -27.55 -33.71
N MET A 115 9.26 -28.71 -33.46
CA MET A 115 8.59 -29.79 -32.74
C MET A 115 8.76 -29.66 -31.25
N ASP A 116 7.68 -29.75 -30.52
CA ASP A 116 7.71 -29.86 -29.06
C ASP A 116 7.63 -31.32 -28.64
N ILE A 117 8.56 -31.78 -27.83
CA ILE A 117 8.64 -33.16 -27.35
C ILE A 117 7.49 -33.58 -26.43
N ASN A 118 6.72 -32.57 -25.92
CA ASN A 118 5.54 -32.77 -25.09
C ASN A 118 4.40 -31.90 -25.64
N GLY A 119 3.94 -32.17 -26.86
CA GLY A 119 2.97 -31.31 -27.53
C GLY A 119 1.77 -32.08 -28.10
N LYS A 120 0.65 -31.37 -28.29
CA LYS A 120 -0.52 -31.84 -29.03
C LYS A 120 -0.57 -31.19 -30.41
N TYR A 121 -0.80 -32.00 -31.44
CA TYR A 121 -0.84 -31.54 -32.80
C TYR A 121 -2.10 -32.05 -33.51
N VAL A 122 -2.67 -31.24 -34.43
CA VAL A 122 -3.73 -31.66 -35.34
C VAL A 122 -3.17 -31.70 -36.73
N LEU A 123 -3.17 -32.89 -37.33
CA LEU A 123 -2.87 -33.08 -38.73
C LEU A 123 -4.15 -32.97 -39.53
N CYS A 124 -4.26 -31.97 -40.40
CA CYS A 124 -5.36 -31.78 -41.35
C CYS A 124 -4.91 -32.23 -42.73
N ILE A 125 -5.65 -33.18 -43.34
CA ILE A 125 -5.40 -33.78 -44.67
C ILE A 125 -6.53 -33.35 -45.60
N THR A 126 -6.28 -32.30 -46.40
CA THR A 126 -7.27 -31.79 -47.36
C THR A 126 -6.93 -32.23 -48.78
N PRO A 127 -7.75 -33.04 -49.48
CA PRO A 127 -7.54 -33.40 -50.85
C PRO A 127 -7.73 -32.19 -51.78
N LEU A 128 -6.76 -31.91 -52.64
CA LEU A 128 -6.83 -30.86 -53.65
C LEU A 128 -7.58 -31.37 -54.86
N LYS A 129 -8.61 -30.65 -55.34
CA LYS A 129 -9.28 -31.00 -56.65
C LYS A 129 -8.25 -30.96 -57.74
N ALA A 130 -8.13 -32.03 -58.54
CA ALA A 130 -7.31 -32.02 -59.76
C ALA A 130 -7.82 -30.94 -60.70
N ALA A 131 -6.98 -29.96 -61.04
CA ALA A 131 -7.30 -29.00 -62.08
C ALA A 131 -7.29 -29.66 -63.40
N GLY A 132 -8.48 -29.98 -63.97
CA GLY A 132 -8.56 -30.45 -65.40
C GLY A 132 -9.83 -31.22 -65.75
N ASN A 133 -10.61 -30.58 -66.61
CA ASN A 133 -11.69 -31.05 -67.50
C ASN A 133 -13.12 -30.85 -66.99
N THR A 134 -13.69 -29.76 -67.47
CA THR A 134 -15.11 -29.56 -67.70
C THR A 134 -15.66 -30.53 -68.75
N THR A 135 -16.46 -31.49 -68.36
CA THR A 135 -17.53 -32.02 -69.19
C THR A 135 -18.72 -32.39 -68.32
N LYS A 136 -19.84 -31.71 -68.59
CA LYS A 136 -21.13 -31.89 -67.97
C LYS A 136 -21.62 -33.35 -68.24
N SER A 137 -21.98 -34.07 -67.20
CA SER A 137 -23.12 -34.99 -67.24
C SER A 137 -23.74 -35.06 -65.79
N GLN A 138 -25.07 -34.84 -65.79
CA GLN A 138 -25.90 -34.93 -64.56
C GLN A 138 -25.95 -36.42 -64.16
N SER A 139 -25.67 -36.70 -62.91
CA SER A 139 -26.49 -37.53 -62.01
C SER A 139 -25.84 -37.67 -60.62
N SER A 140 -26.60 -37.33 -59.60
CA SER A 140 -26.68 -37.87 -58.25
C SER A 140 -25.37 -38.08 -57.44
N GLU A 141 -25.32 -37.42 -56.28
CA GLU A 141 -24.43 -37.66 -55.15
C GLU A 141 -22.98 -37.16 -55.39
N ASP A 142 -22.84 -35.86 -55.33
CA ASP A 142 -21.55 -35.19 -54.97
C ASP A 142 -21.16 -35.60 -53.52
N GLU A 143 -20.43 -36.69 -53.37
CA GLU A 143 -19.67 -36.95 -52.16
C GLU A 143 -18.69 -35.82 -52.00
N THR A 144 -19.00 -34.92 -51.07
CA THR A 144 -18.09 -33.85 -50.63
C THR A 144 -16.85 -34.52 -50.04
N VAL A 145 -15.74 -34.33 -50.70
CA VAL A 145 -14.43 -34.85 -50.30
C VAL A 145 -13.99 -34.06 -49.06
N GLY A 146 -14.40 -34.54 -47.88
CA GLY A 146 -14.11 -33.86 -46.61
C GLY A 146 -12.62 -33.91 -46.22
N THR A 147 -12.16 -32.92 -45.50
CA THR A 147 -10.84 -32.90 -44.87
C THR A 147 -10.78 -33.92 -43.75
N GLU A 148 -9.84 -34.86 -43.81
CA GLU A 148 -9.59 -35.79 -42.70
C GLU A 148 -8.65 -35.15 -41.66
N ARG A 149 -8.92 -35.41 -40.39
CA ARG A 149 -8.16 -34.85 -39.28
C ARG A 149 -7.73 -35.91 -38.30
N CYS A 150 -6.52 -35.76 -37.77
CA CYS A 150 -5.97 -36.65 -36.74
C CYS A 150 -5.34 -35.80 -35.62
N VAL A 151 -5.69 -36.05 -34.37
CA VAL A 151 -5.01 -35.49 -33.20
C VAL A 151 -3.84 -36.39 -32.85
N ILE A 152 -2.66 -35.81 -32.74
CA ILE A 152 -1.40 -36.50 -32.42
C ILE A 152 -0.89 -35.93 -31.11
N GLU A 153 -0.73 -36.74 -30.10
CA GLU A 153 -0.13 -36.37 -28.84
C GLU A 153 1.28 -36.93 -28.73
N ILE A 154 2.22 -36.08 -28.34
CA ILE A 154 3.65 -36.42 -28.18
C ILE A 154 4.02 -36.17 -26.75
N GLU A 155 4.63 -37.14 -26.08
CA GLU A 155 5.14 -37.03 -24.75
C GLU A 155 6.50 -37.77 -24.66
N GLY A 156 7.52 -37.03 -24.19
CA GLY A 156 8.86 -37.61 -23.99
C GLY A 156 9.50 -38.25 -25.22
N ASN A 157 9.40 -37.64 -26.41
CA ASN A 157 9.90 -38.14 -27.67
C ASN A 157 9.13 -39.40 -28.22
N SER A 158 7.95 -39.67 -27.77
CA SER A 158 7.09 -40.72 -28.25
C SER A 158 5.70 -40.22 -28.57
N VAL A 159 5.07 -40.75 -29.58
CA VAL A 159 3.64 -40.52 -29.84
C VAL A 159 2.85 -41.35 -28.84
N THR A 160 2.11 -40.69 -27.97
CA THR A 160 1.32 -41.36 -26.93
C THR A 160 -0.10 -41.66 -27.36
N SER A 161 -0.67 -40.83 -28.25
CA SER A 161 -1.98 -41.11 -28.84
C SER A 161 -2.09 -40.59 -30.28
N VAL A 162 -2.87 -41.27 -31.09
CA VAL A 162 -3.34 -40.80 -32.40
C VAL A 162 -4.82 -41.11 -32.52
N THR A 163 -5.65 -40.09 -32.49
CA THR A 163 -7.10 -40.20 -32.56
C THR A 163 -7.63 -39.57 -33.84
N ARG A 164 -8.59 -40.21 -34.51
CA ARG A 164 -9.28 -39.64 -35.68
C ARG A 164 -10.27 -38.60 -35.16
N ALA A 165 -10.14 -37.34 -35.61
CA ALA A 165 -11.17 -36.34 -35.41
C ALA A 165 -12.28 -36.58 -36.45
N SER A 166 -13.51 -36.76 -36.00
CA SER A 166 -14.65 -36.96 -36.89
C SER A 166 -14.92 -35.71 -37.74
N SER A 167 -15.29 -35.91 -39.01
CA SER A 167 -15.83 -34.83 -39.84
C SER A 167 -17.22 -34.46 -39.34
N MET A 168 -17.49 -33.17 -39.12
CA MET A 168 -18.82 -32.71 -38.76
C MET A 168 -19.76 -32.79 -39.99
N THR A 169 -20.99 -33.20 -39.79
CA THR A 169 -22.02 -33.32 -40.81
C THR A 169 -23.05 -32.21 -40.71
N GLY A 170 -23.75 -31.94 -41.81
CA GLY A 170 -24.92 -31.06 -41.84
C GLY A 170 -24.63 -29.59 -42.20
N PHE A 171 -23.39 -29.22 -42.47
CA PHE A 171 -23.05 -27.90 -42.96
C PHE A 171 -23.20 -27.82 -44.49
N ALA A 172 -23.88 -26.77 -44.97
CA ALA A 172 -24.11 -26.54 -46.38
C ALA A 172 -22.81 -26.11 -47.12
N TYR A 173 -21.89 -25.41 -46.41
CA TYR A 173 -20.69 -24.83 -47.01
C TYR A 173 -19.47 -25.06 -46.14
N GLY A 174 -18.32 -25.29 -46.78
CA GLY A 174 -17.04 -25.50 -46.13
C GLY A 174 -16.73 -26.96 -45.85
N ASP A 175 -15.48 -27.26 -45.52
CA ASP A 175 -15.01 -28.55 -45.09
C ASP A 175 -14.33 -28.52 -43.72
N GLY A 176 -14.38 -27.31 -43.04
CA GLY A 176 -13.82 -27.05 -41.75
C GLY A 176 -12.31 -26.96 -41.71
N SER A 177 -11.64 -26.84 -42.89
CA SER A 177 -10.23 -26.44 -42.92
C SER A 177 -10.08 -24.94 -42.76
N GLU A 178 -8.86 -24.46 -42.50
CA GLU A 178 -8.57 -23.03 -42.38
C GLU A 178 -8.87 -22.25 -43.66
N ASP A 179 -8.58 -22.83 -44.82
CA ASP A 179 -8.84 -22.19 -46.13
C ASP A 179 -10.32 -22.26 -46.53
N ASN A 180 -11.07 -23.21 -45.98
CA ASN A 180 -12.48 -23.45 -46.31
C ASN A 180 -13.26 -23.82 -45.01
N PRO A 181 -13.38 -22.90 -44.07
CA PRO A 181 -14.06 -23.16 -42.79
C PRO A 181 -15.55 -23.52 -43.00
N TYR A 182 -16.12 -24.28 -42.09
CA TYR A 182 -17.56 -24.47 -42.05
C TYR A 182 -18.25 -23.12 -41.89
N GLN A 183 -19.21 -22.82 -42.75
CA GLN A 183 -19.92 -21.56 -42.76
C GLN A 183 -21.18 -21.65 -41.89
N ILE A 184 -21.35 -20.70 -41.00
CA ILE A 184 -22.52 -20.53 -40.14
C ILE A 184 -23.36 -19.42 -40.76
N CYS A 185 -24.35 -19.77 -41.57
CA CYS A 185 -25.22 -18.85 -42.30
C CYS A 185 -26.51 -18.55 -41.56
N GLY A 186 -26.61 -18.89 -40.29
CA GLY A 186 -27.75 -18.59 -39.43
C GLY A 186 -27.87 -19.55 -38.25
N ALA A 187 -29.03 -19.51 -37.58
CA ALA A 187 -29.31 -20.27 -36.37
C ALA A 187 -29.27 -21.79 -36.62
N ASP A 188 -29.72 -22.28 -37.80
CA ASP A 188 -29.76 -23.69 -38.14
C ASP A 188 -28.33 -24.29 -38.26
N ASP A 189 -27.41 -23.57 -38.89
CA ASP A 189 -26.02 -24.04 -39.01
C ASP A 189 -25.32 -24.02 -37.64
N PHE A 190 -25.66 -23.02 -36.81
CA PHE A 190 -25.15 -23.02 -35.45
C PHE A 190 -25.71 -24.16 -34.60
N TYR A 191 -27.00 -24.50 -34.79
CA TYR A 191 -27.60 -25.71 -34.20
C TYR A 191 -26.85 -26.96 -34.61
N MET A 192 -26.49 -27.09 -35.92
CA MET A 192 -25.71 -28.22 -36.39
C MET A 192 -24.32 -28.31 -35.75
N LEU A 193 -23.65 -27.21 -35.52
CA LEU A 193 -22.39 -27.17 -34.72
C LEU A 193 -22.61 -27.79 -33.34
N ILE A 194 -23.60 -27.30 -32.60
CA ILE A 194 -23.94 -27.78 -31.25
C ILE A 194 -24.31 -29.28 -31.28
N TYR A 195 -25.11 -29.68 -32.23
CA TYR A 195 -25.56 -31.07 -32.40
C TYR A 195 -24.39 -32.02 -32.66
N ASN A 196 -23.42 -31.66 -33.51
CA ASN A 196 -22.24 -32.45 -33.74
C ASN A 196 -21.33 -32.56 -32.51
N LEU A 197 -21.15 -31.46 -31.78
CA LEU A 197 -20.40 -31.48 -30.51
C LEU A 197 -21.04 -32.42 -29.48
N TYR A 198 -22.37 -32.48 -29.46
CA TYR A 198 -23.12 -33.32 -28.51
C TYR A 198 -23.15 -34.81 -28.91
N LYS A 199 -23.39 -35.08 -30.23
CA LYS A 199 -23.64 -36.44 -30.71
C LYS A 199 -22.36 -37.26 -30.90
N ASP A 200 -21.29 -36.61 -31.34
CA ASP A 200 -20.10 -37.33 -31.81
C ASP A 200 -18.99 -37.32 -30.74
N ASP A 201 -19.25 -36.78 -29.53
CA ASP A 201 -18.29 -36.64 -28.43
C ASP A 201 -16.94 -36.06 -28.93
N THR A 202 -17.02 -35.06 -29.80
CA THR A 202 -15.86 -34.42 -30.40
C THR A 202 -15.76 -32.97 -29.93
N ASP A 203 -14.55 -32.52 -29.50
CA ASP A 203 -14.30 -31.17 -29.11
C ASP A 203 -14.06 -30.21 -30.29
N ALA A 204 -14.26 -30.61 -31.53
CA ALA A 204 -13.96 -29.90 -32.78
C ALA A 204 -12.49 -29.48 -32.94
N VAL A 205 -11.55 -30.20 -32.36
CA VAL A 205 -10.12 -29.87 -32.37
C VAL A 205 -9.61 -29.65 -33.80
N GLY A 206 -9.02 -28.46 -34.06
CA GLY A 206 -8.47 -28.09 -35.38
C GLY A 206 -9.51 -27.87 -36.47
N ILE A 207 -10.80 -27.73 -36.10
CA ILE A 207 -11.88 -27.43 -37.05
C ILE A 207 -12.13 -25.92 -37.03
N PHE A 208 -12.25 -25.34 -38.21
CA PHE A 208 -12.50 -23.91 -38.43
C PHE A 208 -13.97 -23.67 -38.78
N PHE A 209 -14.55 -22.69 -38.11
CA PHE A 209 -15.90 -22.19 -38.35
C PHE A 209 -15.85 -20.70 -38.65
N LYS A 210 -16.72 -20.24 -39.54
CA LYS A 210 -16.87 -18.81 -39.87
C LYS A 210 -18.32 -18.41 -39.93
N GLN A 211 -18.72 -17.46 -39.13
CA GLN A 211 -20.06 -16.92 -39.15
C GLN A 211 -20.24 -15.97 -40.34
N MET A 212 -21.27 -16.20 -41.14
CA MET A 212 -21.54 -15.46 -42.38
C MET A 212 -22.66 -14.45 -42.22
N GLU A 213 -23.61 -14.69 -41.31
CA GLU A 213 -24.78 -13.81 -41.07
C GLU A 213 -25.02 -13.63 -39.58
N ASP A 214 -25.72 -12.53 -39.23
CA ASP A 214 -26.24 -12.31 -37.90
C ASP A 214 -27.41 -13.28 -37.64
N PHE A 215 -27.57 -13.76 -36.43
CA PHE A 215 -28.74 -14.54 -36.05
C PHE A 215 -29.15 -14.29 -34.60
N SER A 216 -30.43 -14.57 -34.31
CA SER A 216 -30.95 -14.55 -32.95
C SER A 216 -30.86 -15.94 -32.32
N TRP A 217 -30.43 -16.01 -31.09
CA TRP A 217 -30.44 -17.24 -30.29
C TRP A 217 -31.85 -17.84 -30.17
N THR A 218 -32.89 -17.01 -30.26
CA THR A 218 -34.29 -17.47 -30.20
C THR A 218 -34.70 -18.28 -31.42
N ASP A 219 -33.97 -18.17 -32.50
CA ASP A 219 -34.25 -18.87 -33.77
C ASP A 219 -33.58 -20.26 -33.84
N VAL A 220 -32.72 -20.61 -32.85
CA VAL A 220 -32.16 -21.97 -32.74
C VAL A 220 -33.28 -22.96 -32.38
N GLU A 221 -33.61 -23.93 -33.26
CA GLU A 221 -34.86 -24.72 -33.25
C GLU A 221 -35.10 -25.58 -32.01
N ASP A 222 -34.09 -26.03 -31.30
CA ASP A 222 -34.28 -26.86 -30.10
C ASP A 222 -34.35 -26.03 -28.83
N LYS A 223 -35.59 -25.64 -28.43
CA LYS A 223 -35.87 -24.95 -27.19
C LYS A 223 -35.43 -25.75 -25.94
N SER A 224 -35.19 -27.04 -26.01
CA SER A 224 -34.63 -27.84 -24.93
C SER A 224 -33.13 -27.51 -24.72
N ILE A 225 -32.44 -27.08 -25.76
CA ILE A 225 -31.08 -26.54 -25.72
C ILE A 225 -31.12 -25.08 -25.22
N SER A 226 -32.10 -24.28 -25.65
CA SER A 226 -32.27 -22.89 -25.23
C SER A 226 -32.71 -22.73 -23.77
N THR A 227 -33.39 -23.71 -23.19
CA THR A 227 -33.80 -23.73 -21.78
C THR A 227 -32.86 -24.50 -20.86
N GLY A 228 -31.94 -25.27 -21.43
CA GLY A 228 -30.97 -26.06 -20.69
C GLY A 228 -29.60 -26.04 -21.36
N MET A 229 -28.93 -24.92 -21.34
CA MET A 229 -27.53 -24.74 -21.78
C MET A 229 -26.51 -25.70 -21.11
N ASN A 230 -26.97 -26.67 -20.34
CA ASN A 230 -26.16 -27.65 -19.62
C ASN A 230 -25.55 -28.74 -20.50
N LYS A 231 -25.68 -28.67 -21.81
CA LYS A 231 -25.24 -29.77 -22.69
C LYS A 231 -24.53 -29.36 -23.96
N ILE A 232 -24.17 -28.10 -24.13
CA ILE A 232 -23.19 -27.76 -25.16
C ILE A 232 -21.86 -28.18 -24.58
N GLU A 233 -21.38 -29.30 -24.99
CA GLU A 233 -20.15 -29.88 -24.49
C GLU A 233 -18.92 -29.04 -24.85
N SER A 234 -17.76 -29.52 -24.69
CA SER A 234 -16.52 -28.82 -24.85
C SER A 234 -16.23 -28.43 -26.32
N PHE A 235 -15.58 -27.28 -26.49
CA PHE A 235 -15.15 -26.78 -27.79
C PHE A 235 -13.64 -26.48 -27.79
N ALA A 236 -12.91 -27.04 -28.76
CA ALA A 236 -11.48 -26.80 -28.96
C ALA A 236 -11.17 -26.39 -30.41
N GLY A 237 -12.17 -25.95 -31.14
CA GLY A 237 -12.03 -25.47 -32.52
C GLY A 237 -11.69 -23.98 -32.62
N ILE A 238 -11.66 -23.49 -33.84
CA ILE A 238 -11.46 -22.06 -34.16
C ILE A 238 -12.78 -21.51 -34.71
N TYR A 239 -13.36 -20.55 -33.97
CA TYR A 239 -14.62 -19.89 -34.36
C TYR A 239 -14.36 -18.42 -34.69
N ASP A 240 -14.46 -18.05 -35.95
CA ASP A 240 -14.39 -16.68 -36.41
C ASP A 240 -15.82 -16.14 -36.63
N GLY A 241 -16.24 -15.26 -35.70
CA GLY A 241 -17.52 -14.57 -35.80
C GLY A 241 -17.61 -13.60 -37.00
N ASN A 242 -16.48 -13.28 -37.67
CA ASN A 242 -16.43 -12.43 -38.87
C ASN A 242 -17.09 -11.04 -38.66
N GLY A 243 -17.08 -10.54 -37.44
CA GLY A 243 -17.74 -9.28 -37.03
C GLY A 243 -19.28 -9.39 -36.96
N ARG A 244 -19.85 -10.55 -37.05
CA ARG A 244 -21.30 -10.80 -36.98
C ARG A 244 -21.80 -10.85 -35.55
N ASN A 245 -23.11 -10.77 -35.41
CA ASN A 245 -23.78 -10.69 -34.12
C ASN A 245 -24.59 -11.95 -33.82
N ILE A 246 -24.52 -12.38 -32.54
CA ILE A 246 -25.47 -13.33 -31.95
C ILE A 246 -26.33 -12.52 -30.97
N SER A 247 -27.64 -12.41 -31.22
CA SER A 247 -28.55 -11.64 -30.39
C SER A 247 -29.41 -12.51 -29.47
N ASP A 248 -29.95 -11.88 -28.44
CA ASP A 248 -31.03 -12.41 -27.60
C ASP A 248 -30.68 -13.70 -26.86
N MET A 249 -29.40 -13.96 -26.63
CA MET A 249 -28.94 -15.16 -25.92
C MET A 249 -29.42 -15.09 -24.47
N SER A 250 -30.36 -15.99 -24.13
CA SER A 250 -31.02 -15.95 -22.83
C SER A 250 -30.94 -17.28 -22.10
N TYR A 251 -30.74 -17.19 -20.79
CA TYR A 251 -30.77 -18.32 -19.87
C TYR A 251 -31.48 -17.94 -18.56
N GLN A 252 -32.37 -18.83 -18.11
CA GLN A 252 -33.13 -18.67 -16.87
C GLN A 252 -32.97 -19.90 -15.98
N GLY A 253 -32.08 -19.84 -14.99
CA GLY A 253 -31.99 -20.85 -13.92
C GLY A 253 -33.13 -20.77 -12.95
N THR A 254 -33.45 -21.89 -12.28
CA THR A 254 -34.37 -21.91 -11.14
C THR A 254 -33.56 -21.97 -9.84
N ASN A 255 -34.08 -21.37 -8.76
CA ASN A 255 -33.38 -21.29 -7.46
C ASN A 255 -33.03 -22.68 -6.81
N THR A 256 -33.45 -23.78 -7.46
CA THR A 256 -33.24 -25.15 -6.97
C THR A 256 -32.34 -25.99 -7.86
N SER A 257 -31.91 -25.47 -9.01
CA SER A 257 -31.10 -26.24 -9.96
C SER A 257 -29.63 -25.79 -9.91
N ASN A 258 -28.71 -26.72 -9.71
CA ASN A 258 -27.26 -26.50 -9.76
C ASN A 258 -26.78 -26.46 -11.21
N TYR A 259 -27.13 -25.40 -11.93
CA TYR A 259 -26.64 -25.19 -13.29
C TYR A 259 -25.27 -24.55 -13.26
N THR A 260 -24.31 -25.19 -13.87
CA THR A 260 -22.90 -24.76 -13.99
C THR A 260 -22.49 -24.72 -15.46
N ASN A 261 -21.46 -23.95 -15.76
CA ASN A 261 -20.84 -23.85 -17.10
C ASN A 261 -21.82 -23.30 -18.16
N VAL A 262 -22.30 -22.07 -17.99
CA VAL A 262 -23.26 -21.43 -18.90
C VAL A 262 -22.56 -20.41 -19.80
N GLY A 263 -22.74 -20.58 -21.13
CA GLY A 263 -22.24 -19.67 -22.16
C GLY A 263 -22.65 -20.17 -23.53
N LEU A 264 -22.10 -19.59 -24.61
CA LEU A 264 -22.25 -20.10 -25.97
C LEU A 264 -21.73 -21.54 -26.05
N PHE A 265 -20.62 -21.83 -25.36
CA PHE A 265 -20.08 -23.15 -25.07
C PHE A 265 -20.11 -23.44 -23.59
N SER A 266 -20.26 -24.69 -23.18
CA SER A 266 -20.10 -25.06 -21.76
C SER A 266 -18.65 -24.88 -21.31
N GLU A 267 -17.72 -25.45 -22.08
CA GLU A 267 -16.29 -25.43 -21.80
C GLU A 267 -15.48 -25.17 -23.07
N LEU A 268 -14.45 -24.32 -22.99
CA LEU A 268 -13.40 -24.26 -24.01
C LEU A 268 -12.23 -25.13 -23.55
N LYS A 269 -11.75 -25.97 -24.44
CA LYS A 269 -10.59 -26.84 -24.22
C LYS A 269 -9.35 -26.36 -24.95
N ASN A 270 -8.22 -26.90 -24.55
CA ASN A 270 -6.91 -26.57 -25.10
C ASN A 270 -6.90 -26.45 -26.62
N GLY A 271 -6.46 -25.31 -27.15
CA GLY A 271 -6.43 -24.98 -28.58
C GLY A 271 -7.64 -24.22 -29.09
N ALA A 272 -8.66 -23.96 -28.28
CA ALA A 272 -9.81 -23.16 -28.72
C ALA A 272 -9.41 -21.71 -29.02
N GLU A 273 -9.90 -21.19 -30.15
CA GLU A 273 -9.78 -19.79 -30.56
C GLU A 273 -11.16 -19.25 -30.93
N ILE A 274 -11.55 -18.13 -30.27
CA ILE A 274 -12.81 -17.42 -30.57
C ILE A 274 -12.45 -16.01 -30.97
N LYS A 275 -12.89 -15.53 -32.12
CA LYS A 275 -12.55 -14.18 -32.57
C LYS A 275 -13.65 -13.49 -33.37
N ASN A 276 -13.56 -12.13 -33.40
CA ASN A 276 -14.40 -11.25 -34.22
C ASN A 276 -15.91 -11.49 -34.01
N LEU A 277 -16.37 -11.61 -32.75
CA LEU A 277 -17.75 -11.98 -32.43
C LEU A 277 -18.44 -10.88 -31.62
N ASN A 278 -19.68 -10.57 -31.99
CA ASN A 278 -20.50 -9.63 -31.25
C ASN A 278 -21.68 -10.35 -30.57
N PHE A 279 -22.00 -9.92 -29.37
CA PHE A 279 -23.17 -10.34 -28.64
C PHE A 279 -24.04 -9.13 -28.30
N SER A 280 -25.33 -9.22 -28.58
CA SER A 280 -26.28 -8.18 -28.20
C SER A 280 -27.46 -8.74 -27.43
N ASN A 281 -27.92 -7.92 -26.45
CA ASN A 281 -29.09 -8.24 -25.65
C ASN A 281 -29.00 -9.59 -24.90
N ILE A 282 -27.83 -9.91 -24.32
CA ILE A 282 -27.70 -11.10 -23.48
C ILE A 282 -28.56 -10.94 -22.23
N SER A 283 -29.24 -12.02 -21.81
CA SER A 283 -30.04 -12.06 -20.59
C SER A 283 -29.83 -13.38 -19.82
N PHE A 284 -28.82 -13.42 -18.95
CA PHE A 284 -28.60 -14.60 -18.10
C PHE A 284 -29.11 -14.35 -16.68
N ARG A 285 -29.82 -15.31 -16.11
CA ARG A 285 -30.37 -15.23 -14.78
C ARG A 285 -30.16 -16.50 -13.96
N ASN A 286 -29.79 -16.31 -12.70
CA ASN A 286 -29.73 -17.37 -11.68
C ASN A 286 -28.92 -18.62 -12.10
N VAL A 287 -27.71 -18.38 -12.63
CA VAL A 287 -26.71 -19.44 -12.86
C VAL A 287 -25.94 -19.63 -11.54
N SER A 288 -25.73 -20.87 -11.13
CA SER A 288 -25.10 -21.16 -9.83
C SER A 288 -23.58 -21.01 -9.87
N LYS A 289 -22.93 -21.33 -10.98
CA LYS A 289 -21.47 -21.29 -11.11
C LYS A 289 -21.00 -21.30 -12.57
N ASP A 290 -19.86 -20.64 -12.81
CA ASP A 290 -19.15 -20.60 -14.08
C ASP A 290 -20.03 -20.10 -15.24
N CYS A 291 -20.15 -18.79 -15.39
CA CYS A 291 -20.99 -18.16 -16.40
C CYS A 291 -20.22 -17.08 -17.18
N GLY A 292 -20.30 -17.16 -18.51
CA GLY A 292 -19.75 -16.15 -19.43
C GLY A 292 -20.43 -16.21 -20.78
N ALA A 293 -20.42 -15.12 -21.57
CA ALA A 293 -21.11 -15.11 -22.86
C ALA A 293 -20.53 -16.12 -23.86
N ILE A 294 -19.20 -16.29 -23.87
CA ILE A 294 -18.55 -17.26 -24.74
C ILE A 294 -18.57 -18.66 -24.11
N ALA A 295 -18.13 -18.75 -22.84
CA ALA A 295 -18.14 -20.05 -22.18
C ALA A 295 -18.28 -19.93 -20.67
N GLY A 296 -18.86 -20.98 -20.06
CA GLY A 296 -18.88 -21.11 -18.61
C GLY A 296 -17.50 -21.34 -18.05
N SER A 297 -16.75 -22.29 -18.60
CA SER A 297 -15.38 -22.62 -18.16
C SER A 297 -14.42 -22.81 -19.34
N ALA A 298 -13.12 -22.81 -19.03
CA ALA A 298 -12.08 -23.10 -20.01
C ALA A 298 -10.86 -23.75 -19.35
N SER A 299 -10.12 -24.56 -20.14
CA SER A 299 -8.90 -25.23 -19.68
C SER A 299 -7.84 -25.32 -20.77
N GLY A 300 -6.56 -25.23 -20.40
CA GLY A 300 -5.43 -25.27 -21.34
C GLY A 300 -5.17 -23.91 -22.02
N ASN A 301 -4.62 -23.95 -23.23
CA ASN A 301 -4.28 -22.75 -23.99
C ASN A 301 -5.50 -22.25 -24.78
N ILE A 302 -5.98 -21.06 -24.45
CA ILE A 302 -7.20 -20.45 -25.01
C ILE A 302 -6.87 -19.07 -25.56
N THR A 303 -7.42 -18.75 -26.74
CA THR A 303 -7.32 -17.41 -27.33
C THR A 303 -8.72 -16.85 -27.61
N ILE A 304 -8.97 -15.63 -27.12
CA ILE A 304 -10.22 -14.89 -27.40
C ILE A 304 -9.83 -13.48 -27.86
N ASP A 305 -10.27 -13.08 -29.03
CA ASP A 305 -9.90 -11.81 -29.62
C ASP A 305 -11.08 -11.10 -30.29
N ASN A 306 -11.12 -9.76 -30.15
CA ASN A 306 -12.08 -8.88 -30.81
C ASN A 306 -13.54 -9.30 -30.57
N VAL A 307 -13.98 -9.18 -29.31
CA VAL A 307 -15.33 -9.51 -28.88
C VAL A 307 -16.04 -8.28 -28.29
N SER A 308 -17.29 -8.07 -28.74
CA SER A 308 -18.17 -7.02 -28.20
C SER A 308 -19.40 -7.64 -27.56
N ILE A 309 -19.79 -7.09 -26.38
CA ILE A 309 -20.92 -7.65 -25.62
C ILE A 309 -21.80 -6.57 -25.00
N THR A 310 -23.12 -6.77 -25.13
CA THR A 310 -24.15 -5.95 -24.47
C THR A 310 -25.26 -6.82 -23.87
N GLY A 311 -25.88 -6.38 -22.78
CA GLY A 311 -27.01 -7.08 -22.14
C GLY A 311 -26.96 -7.06 -20.63
N THR A 312 -27.56 -8.06 -19.99
CA THR A 312 -27.64 -8.16 -18.54
C THR A 312 -27.41 -9.58 -18.04
N MET A 313 -26.70 -9.70 -16.92
CA MET A 313 -26.59 -10.92 -16.12
C MET A 313 -27.06 -10.62 -14.70
N THR A 314 -28.16 -11.28 -14.26
CA THR A 314 -28.79 -10.99 -12.98
C THR A 314 -28.88 -12.24 -12.11
N PHE A 315 -28.38 -12.16 -10.88
CA PHE A 315 -28.31 -13.25 -9.94
C PHE A 315 -28.96 -12.84 -8.61
N GLU A 316 -29.67 -13.75 -7.95
CA GLU A 316 -30.31 -13.51 -6.65
C GLU A 316 -29.45 -14.07 -5.52
N ASN A 317 -28.29 -13.43 -5.22
CA ASN A 317 -27.29 -13.87 -4.24
C ASN A 317 -26.72 -15.27 -4.51
N MET A 318 -26.57 -15.63 -5.76
CA MET A 318 -25.93 -16.85 -6.27
C MET A 318 -25.05 -16.50 -7.46
N GLY A 319 -24.31 -17.46 -7.96
CA GLY A 319 -23.45 -17.29 -9.13
C GLY A 319 -21.99 -16.98 -8.76
N ASP A 320 -21.21 -18.03 -8.73
CA ASP A 320 -19.77 -17.94 -8.53
C ASP A 320 -19.05 -18.00 -9.89
N ASN A 321 -17.92 -17.32 -10.02
CA ASN A 321 -17.11 -17.25 -11.25
C ASN A 321 -17.93 -16.69 -12.43
N ILE A 322 -18.41 -15.49 -12.31
CA ILE A 322 -19.19 -14.81 -13.33
C ILE A 322 -18.29 -13.85 -14.10
N GLY A 323 -18.11 -14.12 -15.39
CA GLY A 323 -17.40 -13.24 -16.32
C GLY A 323 -18.28 -12.76 -17.45
N GLY A 324 -18.05 -11.54 -17.94
CA GLY A 324 -18.78 -11.07 -19.13
C GLY A 324 -18.50 -11.95 -20.36
N ILE A 325 -17.30 -12.49 -20.46
CA ILE A 325 -16.84 -13.31 -21.59
C ILE A 325 -16.67 -14.78 -21.17
N LEU A 326 -15.99 -15.04 -20.07
CA LEU A 326 -15.61 -16.36 -19.59
C LEU A 326 -15.83 -16.47 -18.09
N GLY A 327 -16.55 -17.51 -17.63
CA GLY A 327 -16.79 -17.73 -16.22
C GLY A 327 -15.51 -18.08 -15.47
N SER A 328 -14.82 -19.16 -15.87
CA SER A 328 -13.56 -19.59 -15.25
C SER A 328 -12.55 -20.15 -16.25
N HIS A 329 -11.26 -20.04 -15.89
CA HIS A 329 -10.17 -20.67 -16.65
C HIS A 329 -9.19 -21.39 -15.72
N LYS A 330 -8.71 -22.55 -16.13
CA LYS A 330 -7.78 -23.36 -15.36
C LYS A 330 -6.66 -23.91 -16.26
N ASP A 331 -5.43 -23.80 -15.76
CA ASP A 331 -4.20 -24.34 -16.36
C ASP A 331 -3.87 -23.75 -17.75
N GLY A 332 -2.61 -23.76 -18.15
CA GLY A 332 -2.17 -23.30 -19.47
C GLY A 332 -2.10 -21.77 -19.62
N VAL A 333 -2.35 -21.27 -20.81
CA VAL A 333 -2.26 -19.84 -21.16
C VAL A 333 -3.61 -19.32 -21.63
N LEU A 334 -4.14 -18.32 -20.95
CA LEU A 334 -5.34 -17.59 -21.37
C LEU A 334 -4.95 -16.27 -22.03
N LYS A 335 -5.16 -16.13 -23.33
CA LYS A 335 -4.96 -14.89 -24.10
C LYS A 335 -6.29 -14.28 -24.45
N ILE A 336 -6.54 -13.05 -23.96
CA ILE A 336 -7.75 -12.30 -24.31
C ILE A 336 -7.36 -10.91 -24.77
N SER A 337 -7.90 -10.47 -25.91
CA SER A 337 -7.62 -9.14 -26.45
C SER A 337 -8.83 -8.50 -27.11
N ASN A 338 -8.80 -7.15 -27.21
CA ASN A 338 -9.76 -6.33 -27.96
C ASN A 338 -11.21 -6.54 -27.50
N ILE A 339 -11.48 -6.40 -26.20
CA ILE A 339 -12.81 -6.58 -25.63
C ILE A 339 -13.53 -5.25 -25.45
N THR A 340 -14.74 -5.14 -26.03
CA THR A 340 -15.69 -4.06 -25.74
C THR A 340 -16.85 -4.62 -24.91
N ASN A 341 -16.95 -4.20 -23.67
CA ASN A 341 -17.96 -4.68 -22.74
C ASN A 341 -18.86 -3.54 -22.24
N ASN A 342 -20.16 -3.67 -22.54
CA ASN A 342 -21.22 -2.78 -22.08
C ASN A 342 -22.32 -3.57 -21.36
N LEU A 343 -21.93 -4.58 -20.62
CA LEU A 343 -22.80 -5.49 -19.90
C LEU A 343 -23.07 -5.00 -18.48
N THR A 344 -24.28 -5.24 -17.98
CA THR A 344 -24.63 -5.10 -16.56
C THR A 344 -24.61 -6.47 -15.90
N ILE A 345 -23.78 -6.65 -14.87
CA ILE A 345 -23.78 -7.84 -14.01
C ILE A 345 -24.26 -7.42 -12.63
N SER A 346 -25.26 -8.08 -12.09
CA SER A 346 -25.86 -7.72 -10.80
C SER A 346 -26.23 -8.91 -9.93
N GLY A 347 -26.02 -8.77 -8.62
CA GLY A 347 -26.43 -9.72 -7.58
C GLY A 347 -25.67 -11.05 -7.57
N ALA A 348 -24.52 -11.12 -8.24
CA ALA A 348 -23.61 -12.29 -8.21
C ALA A 348 -22.94 -12.45 -6.85
N ASN A 349 -22.42 -13.64 -6.56
CA ASN A 349 -21.79 -13.96 -5.26
C ASN A 349 -20.28 -13.74 -5.30
N TYR A 350 -19.48 -14.65 -5.83
CA TYR A 350 -18.03 -14.57 -5.81
C TYR A 350 -17.40 -14.54 -7.21
N ASN A 351 -16.22 -13.89 -7.31
CA ASN A 351 -15.38 -13.86 -8.50
C ASN A 351 -16.11 -13.27 -9.72
N VAL A 352 -16.43 -11.99 -9.65
CA VAL A 352 -17.19 -11.26 -10.67
C VAL A 352 -16.24 -10.44 -11.52
N GLY A 353 -16.06 -10.79 -12.77
CA GLY A 353 -15.22 -10.09 -13.73
C GLY A 353 -16.00 -9.53 -14.92
N GLY A 354 -15.68 -8.34 -15.38
CA GLY A 354 -16.24 -7.84 -16.63
C GLY A 354 -15.80 -8.69 -17.83
N VAL A 355 -14.66 -9.38 -17.74
CA VAL A 355 -14.16 -10.29 -18.77
C VAL A 355 -14.14 -11.73 -18.26
N VAL A 356 -13.40 -12.02 -17.21
CA VAL A 356 -13.25 -13.36 -16.65
C VAL A 356 -13.61 -13.38 -15.17
N GLY A 357 -14.44 -14.33 -14.74
CA GLY A 357 -14.76 -14.49 -13.33
C GLY A 357 -13.56 -14.98 -12.52
N TYR A 358 -12.95 -16.10 -12.90
CA TYR A 358 -11.86 -16.75 -12.17
C TYR A 358 -10.77 -17.33 -13.07
N VAL A 359 -9.50 -17.06 -12.73
CA VAL A 359 -8.32 -17.66 -13.39
C VAL A 359 -7.49 -18.41 -12.36
N LYS A 360 -7.09 -19.65 -12.64
CA LYS A 360 -6.33 -20.49 -11.70
C LYS A 360 -5.21 -21.27 -12.39
N ASN A 361 -4.02 -21.32 -11.77
CA ASN A 361 -2.85 -22.09 -12.22
C ASN A 361 -2.47 -21.82 -13.67
N ALA A 362 -2.59 -20.58 -14.14
CA ALA A 362 -2.45 -20.22 -15.54
C ALA A 362 -1.56 -19.00 -15.76
N THR A 363 -1.18 -18.77 -17.00
CA THR A 363 -0.66 -17.46 -17.41
C THR A 363 -1.80 -16.68 -18.06
N PHE A 364 -2.12 -15.50 -17.51
CA PHE A 364 -3.19 -14.66 -18.04
C PHE A 364 -2.61 -13.44 -18.79
N GLU A 365 -2.76 -13.42 -20.09
CA GLU A 365 -2.34 -12.34 -20.99
C GLU A 365 -3.59 -11.59 -21.48
N PHE A 366 -3.70 -10.32 -21.08
CA PHE A 366 -4.85 -9.49 -21.45
C PHE A 366 -4.42 -8.18 -22.08
N ASN A 367 -5.04 -7.80 -23.19
CA ASN A 367 -4.75 -6.54 -23.86
C ASN A 367 -6.00 -5.91 -24.47
N ASN A 368 -6.16 -4.61 -24.26
CA ASN A 368 -7.19 -3.77 -24.86
C ASN A 368 -8.62 -4.07 -24.41
N PHE A 369 -9.00 -3.45 -23.28
CA PHE A 369 -10.37 -3.47 -22.75
C PHE A 369 -11.02 -2.10 -22.84
N ARG A 370 -12.27 -2.06 -23.24
CA ARG A 370 -13.05 -0.85 -23.30
C ARG A 370 -14.47 -1.06 -22.72
N ALA A 371 -14.79 -0.24 -21.71
CA ALA A 371 -16.13 -0.11 -21.15
C ALA A 371 -16.49 1.37 -21.04
N THR A 372 -17.33 1.86 -21.95
CA THR A 372 -17.61 3.31 -22.07
C THR A 372 -19.09 3.65 -22.11
N ALA A 373 -19.96 2.66 -22.11
CA ALA A 373 -21.40 2.88 -22.15
C ALA A 373 -21.97 3.13 -20.75
N THR A 374 -23.00 3.93 -20.68
CA THR A 374 -23.77 4.21 -19.45
C THR A 374 -24.45 2.98 -18.83
N GLN A 375 -24.52 1.88 -19.57
CA GLN A 375 -25.11 0.62 -19.11
C GLN A 375 -24.08 -0.34 -18.47
N TYR A 376 -22.78 -0.05 -18.56
CA TYR A 376 -21.76 -0.89 -17.93
C TYR A 376 -21.85 -0.77 -16.41
N SER A 377 -22.06 -1.88 -15.72
CA SER A 377 -22.05 -1.95 -14.26
C SER A 377 -21.77 -3.37 -13.78
N LEU A 378 -20.96 -3.49 -12.74
CA LEU A 378 -20.63 -4.76 -12.09
C LEU A 378 -20.98 -4.69 -10.60
N ASN A 379 -21.84 -5.60 -10.16
CA ASN A 379 -22.19 -5.74 -8.76
C ASN A 379 -22.13 -7.21 -8.32
N GLY A 380 -21.27 -7.49 -7.35
CA GLY A 380 -21.12 -8.81 -6.74
C GLY A 380 -21.06 -8.74 -5.23
N TYR A 381 -20.89 -9.89 -4.58
CA TYR A 381 -20.62 -9.91 -3.14
C TYR A 381 -19.11 -9.73 -2.86
N CYS A 382 -18.24 -10.60 -3.37
CA CYS A 382 -16.78 -10.53 -3.22
C CYS A 382 -16.05 -10.69 -4.56
N PHE A 383 -14.83 -10.16 -4.60
CA PHE A 383 -13.86 -10.29 -5.68
C PHE A 383 -14.42 -9.77 -7.01
N VAL A 384 -14.64 -8.46 -7.05
CA VAL A 384 -15.23 -7.78 -8.21
C VAL A 384 -14.16 -6.96 -8.93
N GLY A 385 -14.02 -7.15 -10.25
CA GLY A 385 -13.08 -6.38 -11.09
C GLY A 385 -13.54 -6.24 -12.54
N SER A 386 -13.21 -5.11 -13.21
CA SER A 386 -13.66 -4.90 -14.59
C SER A 386 -13.05 -5.87 -15.60
N VAL A 387 -11.87 -6.40 -15.33
CA VAL A 387 -11.24 -7.43 -16.18
C VAL A 387 -11.44 -8.80 -15.55
N VAL A 388 -11.04 -8.96 -14.28
CA VAL A 388 -11.11 -10.27 -13.65
C VAL A 388 -11.54 -10.18 -12.19
N GLY A 389 -12.44 -11.10 -11.77
CA GLY A 389 -12.86 -11.20 -10.37
C GLY A 389 -11.75 -11.72 -9.47
N LYS A 390 -11.21 -12.90 -9.78
CA LYS A 390 -10.10 -13.53 -9.01
C LYS A 390 -9.07 -14.18 -9.92
N ILE A 391 -7.78 -14.05 -9.55
CA ILE A 391 -6.66 -14.78 -10.14
C ILE A 391 -5.94 -15.52 -9.02
N SER A 392 -5.67 -16.83 -9.17
CA SER A 392 -4.95 -17.61 -8.14
C SER A 392 -3.81 -18.43 -8.72
N ASN A 393 -2.67 -18.47 -8.01
CA ASN A 393 -1.48 -19.26 -8.40
C ASN A 393 -1.06 -19.03 -9.86
N SER A 394 -1.12 -17.79 -10.32
CA SER A 394 -1.00 -17.45 -11.74
C SER A 394 -0.14 -16.21 -11.92
N GLY A 395 0.56 -16.11 -13.06
CA GLY A 395 1.11 -14.83 -13.51
C GLY A 395 0.10 -14.09 -14.38
N TYR A 396 0.10 -12.75 -14.35
CA TYR A 396 -0.75 -11.98 -15.25
C TYR A 396 -0.03 -10.79 -15.88
N SER A 397 -0.43 -10.49 -17.12
CA SER A 397 -0.05 -9.27 -17.83
C SER A 397 -1.33 -8.62 -18.38
N ILE A 398 -1.76 -7.52 -17.75
CA ILE A 398 -2.98 -6.80 -18.16
C ILE A 398 -2.54 -5.43 -18.67
N ASN A 399 -2.85 -5.15 -19.93
CA ASN A 399 -2.44 -3.95 -20.62
C ASN A 399 -3.60 -3.25 -21.33
N ASN A 400 -3.54 -1.92 -21.43
CA ASN A 400 -4.48 -1.08 -22.17
C ASN A 400 -5.94 -1.28 -21.74
N VAL A 401 -6.25 -0.96 -20.48
CA VAL A 401 -7.62 -1.03 -19.92
C VAL A 401 -8.21 0.37 -19.82
N ASN A 402 -9.40 0.57 -20.38
CA ASN A 402 -10.12 1.83 -20.31
C ASN A 402 -11.56 1.62 -19.84
N VAL A 403 -11.81 1.95 -18.58
CA VAL A 403 -13.15 2.04 -18.00
C VAL A 403 -13.50 3.51 -17.85
N ASN A 404 -14.46 3.99 -18.62
CA ASN A 404 -14.83 5.39 -18.66
C ASN A 404 -16.34 5.56 -18.51
N HIS A 405 -16.80 5.59 -17.27
CA HIS A 405 -18.18 5.88 -16.91
C HIS A 405 -18.21 6.94 -15.81
N ILE A 406 -18.25 8.19 -16.20
CA ILE A 406 -18.25 9.34 -15.29
C ILE A 406 -19.62 9.46 -14.63
N ILE A 407 -19.64 9.45 -13.29
CA ILE A 407 -20.84 9.68 -12.49
C ILE A 407 -20.88 11.17 -12.10
N PRO A 408 -22.00 11.87 -12.25
CA PRO A 408 -22.14 13.24 -11.76
C PRO A 408 -21.99 13.35 -10.24
N ASP A 409 -21.45 14.46 -9.73
CA ASP A 409 -21.21 14.70 -8.30
C ASP A 409 -22.43 14.49 -7.39
N GLN A 410 -23.63 14.73 -7.92
CA GLN A 410 -24.87 14.53 -7.16
C GLN A 410 -25.19 13.05 -6.89
N ASP A 411 -24.57 12.13 -7.62
CA ASP A 411 -24.78 10.68 -7.52
C ASP A 411 -23.57 9.94 -6.95
N LYS A 412 -22.80 10.59 -6.07
CA LYS A 412 -21.54 10.09 -5.48
C LYS A 412 -21.66 8.76 -4.72
N ASP A 413 -22.85 8.32 -4.36
CA ASP A 413 -23.09 7.02 -3.73
C ASP A 413 -23.49 5.91 -4.71
N VAL A 414 -23.47 6.21 -6.03
CA VAL A 414 -23.66 5.21 -7.10
C VAL A 414 -22.30 4.67 -7.52
N PHE A 415 -22.13 3.37 -7.42
CA PHE A 415 -20.89 2.68 -7.80
C PHE A 415 -21.12 1.81 -9.04
N ILE A 416 -20.23 1.96 -10.01
CA ILE A 416 -20.26 1.18 -11.26
C ILE A 416 -19.60 -0.19 -11.05
N ILE A 417 -18.51 -0.23 -10.29
CA ILE A 417 -17.88 -1.47 -9.87
C ILE A 417 -18.09 -1.58 -8.38
N SER A 418 -18.93 -2.51 -7.95
CA SER A 418 -19.40 -2.55 -6.57
C SER A 418 -19.45 -3.96 -6.00
N GLY A 419 -19.28 -4.04 -4.67
CA GLY A 419 -19.44 -5.27 -3.91
C GLY A 419 -19.82 -4.99 -2.47
N ARG A 420 -20.31 -6.03 -1.77
CA ARG A 420 -20.65 -5.92 -0.35
C ARG A 420 -19.61 -6.57 0.56
N GLY A 421 -18.79 -7.47 0.06
CA GLY A 421 -17.78 -8.20 0.82
C GLY A 421 -16.37 -7.63 0.62
N THR A 422 -15.41 -8.46 0.31
CA THR A 422 -13.99 -8.11 0.20
C THR A 422 -13.47 -8.20 -1.24
N GLY A 423 -12.39 -7.47 -1.54
CA GLY A 423 -11.68 -7.55 -2.80
C GLY A 423 -12.43 -6.89 -3.97
N ILE A 424 -12.66 -5.59 -3.89
CA ILE A 424 -13.32 -4.81 -4.95
C ILE A 424 -12.26 -3.93 -5.62
N GLY A 425 -11.98 -4.20 -6.90
CA GLY A 425 -10.97 -3.48 -7.67
C GLY A 425 -11.50 -2.96 -8.99
N GLY A 426 -10.97 -1.82 -9.44
CA GLY A 426 -11.30 -1.27 -10.75
C GLY A 426 -10.93 -2.18 -11.92
N VAL A 427 -9.91 -3.04 -11.76
CA VAL A 427 -9.44 -4.00 -12.77
C VAL A 427 -9.51 -5.44 -12.26
N ILE A 428 -8.94 -5.69 -11.07
CA ILE A 428 -8.82 -7.01 -10.45
C ILE A 428 -9.47 -6.97 -9.06
N GLY A 429 -10.38 -7.92 -8.77
CA GLY A 429 -10.93 -8.08 -7.44
C GLY A 429 -9.89 -8.66 -6.46
N TYR A 430 -9.31 -9.82 -6.77
CA TYR A 430 -8.32 -10.47 -5.94
C TYR A 430 -7.24 -11.19 -6.77
N ALA A 431 -5.99 -10.79 -6.59
CA ALA A 431 -4.80 -11.48 -7.08
C ALA A 431 -4.20 -12.30 -5.94
N ASP A 432 -4.39 -13.63 -5.96
CA ASP A 432 -4.12 -14.58 -4.89
C ASP A 432 -2.89 -15.43 -5.21
N MET A 433 -1.83 -15.33 -4.40
CA MET A 433 -0.57 -16.06 -4.58
C MET A 433 0.01 -15.95 -6.00
N CYS A 434 -0.10 -14.77 -6.60
CA CYS A 434 0.35 -14.53 -7.97
C CYS A 434 1.88 -14.49 -8.07
N SER A 435 2.42 -15.00 -9.19
CA SER A 435 3.83 -14.81 -9.55
C SER A 435 4.06 -13.41 -10.12
N ASP A 436 5.22 -13.15 -10.72
CA ASP A 436 5.52 -11.87 -11.36
C ASP A 436 4.40 -11.44 -12.31
N SER A 437 3.87 -10.25 -12.07
CA SER A 437 2.64 -9.79 -12.71
C SER A 437 2.70 -8.30 -13.05
N SER A 438 1.90 -7.86 -14.01
CA SER A 438 1.90 -6.46 -14.44
C SER A 438 0.53 -5.92 -14.82
N LEU A 439 0.34 -4.62 -14.47
CA LEU A 439 -0.73 -3.76 -14.95
C LEU A 439 -0.10 -2.57 -15.67
N SER A 440 -0.46 -2.31 -16.93
CA SER A 440 0.10 -1.19 -17.69
C SER A 440 -0.95 -0.50 -18.55
N GLU A 441 -0.76 0.81 -18.78
CA GLU A 441 -1.63 1.64 -19.63
C GLU A 441 -3.11 1.59 -19.21
N VAL A 442 -3.38 1.64 -17.90
CA VAL A 442 -4.73 1.51 -17.34
C VAL A 442 -5.32 2.89 -17.08
N THR A 443 -6.56 3.10 -17.51
CA THR A 443 -7.36 4.29 -17.20
C THR A 443 -8.70 3.88 -16.61
N ILE A 444 -8.91 4.24 -15.34
CA ILE A 444 -10.17 4.03 -14.61
C ILE A 444 -10.77 5.40 -14.28
N ARG A 445 -11.91 5.70 -14.89
CA ARG A 445 -12.71 6.91 -14.67
C ARG A 445 -14.09 6.53 -14.22
N THR A 446 -14.19 5.97 -13.02
CA THR A 446 -15.44 5.48 -12.50
C THR A 446 -15.41 5.31 -10.99
N SER A 447 -16.57 5.14 -10.38
CA SER A 447 -16.67 4.86 -8.95
C SER A 447 -16.52 3.38 -8.66
N VAL A 448 -15.64 3.07 -7.69
CA VAL A 448 -15.37 1.71 -7.21
C VAL A 448 -15.67 1.65 -5.72
N GLY A 449 -16.51 0.72 -5.28
CA GLY A 449 -16.77 0.66 -3.86
C GLY A 449 -17.91 -0.24 -3.40
N SER A 450 -18.36 0.03 -2.19
CA SER A 450 -19.46 -0.68 -1.55
C SER A 450 -20.75 0.13 -1.61
N SER A 451 -21.83 -0.53 -2.06
CA SER A 451 -23.18 0.03 -2.10
C SER A 451 -23.96 -0.10 -0.76
N GLY A 452 -23.33 -0.63 0.29
CA GLY A 452 -23.94 -0.73 1.62
C GLY A 452 -23.93 0.60 2.37
N THR A 453 -25.08 1.04 2.91
CA THR A 453 -25.14 2.16 3.84
C THR A 453 -24.75 1.71 5.25
N LEU A 454 -24.08 2.59 6.00
CA LEU A 454 -23.68 2.37 7.40
C LEU A 454 -24.85 2.09 8.36
N ASP A 455 -26.10 2.29 7.94
CA ASP A 455 -27.31 2.11 8.73
C ASP A 455 -27.79 0.64 8.79
N ASP A 456 -27.24 -0.25 7.97
CA ASP A 456 -27.58 -1.70 7.98
C ASP A 456 -26.74 -2.50 9.01
N PHE A 457 -26.30 -1.88 10.10
CA PHE A 457 -25.65 -2.57 11.22
C PHE A 457 -26.66 -3.42 12.00
N ASP A 458 -26.94 -4.61 11.51
CA ASP A 458 -27.44 -5.68 12.38
C ASP A 458 -26.28 -6.11 13.27
N THR A 459 -26.33 -5.72 14.55
CA THR A 459 -25.31 -5.94 15.58
C THR A 459 -25.01 -7.42 15.84
N ASN A 460 -25.72 -8.35 15.19
CA ASN A 460 -25.60 -9.78 15.39
C ASN A 460 -24.87 -10.54 14.27
N ILE A 461 -24.50 -9.89 13.17
CA ILE A 461 -23.76 -10.54 12.10
C ILE A 461 -22.58 -9.66 11.70
N LEU A 462 -21.36 -10.04 12.06
CA LEU A 462 -20.08 -9.50 11.56
C LEU A 462 -19.97 -9.79 10.06
N LYS A 463 -20.74 -9.08 9.23
CA LYS A 463 -20.55 -9.10 7.79
C LYS A 463 -19.65 -7.92 7.43
N PRO A 464 -18.47 -8.18 6.86
CA PRO A 464 -17.63 -7.11 6.34
C PRO A 464 -18.34 -6.46 5.14
N TYR A 465 -18.62 -5.17 5.21
CA TYR A 465 -19.15 -4.41 4.11
C TYR A 465 -18.01 -3.63 3.43
N GLY A 466 -17.64 -4.04 2.18
CA GLY A 466 -16.69 -3.32 1.37
C GLY A 466 -15.28 -3.26 1.94
N GLN A 467 -14.71 -4.42 2.24
CA GLN A 467 -13.29 -4.53 2.62
C GLN A 467 -12.40 -4.63 1.39
N ASP A 468 -11.16 -4.17 1.53
CA ASP A 468 -10.13 -4.25 0.51
C ASP A 468 -10.60 -3.65 -0.83
N VAL A 469 -10.90 -2.34 -0.80
CA VAL A 469 -11.39 -1.62 -1.96
C VAL A 469 -10.27 -0.81 -2.60
N GLY A 470 -10.01 -1.03 -3.88
CA GLY A 470 -8.99 -0.32 -4.64
C GLY A 470 -9.46 0.15 -6.02
N GLY A 471 -9.00 1.30 -6.44
CA GLY A 471 -9.31 1.81 -7.79
C GLY A 471 -8.74 0.96 -8.94
N LEU A 472 -7.77 0.07 -8.66
CA LEU A 472 -7.21 -0.90 -9.60
C LEU A 472 -7.38 -2.33 -9.10
N ILE A 473 -6.89 -2.62 -7.90
CA ILE A 473 -6.84 -3.96 -7.32
C ILE A 473 -7.48 -3.91 -5.92
N GLY A 474 -8.43 -4.80 -5.65
CA GLY A 474 -8.98 -4.94 -4.32
C GLY A 474 -7.94 -5.54 -3.36
N ILE A 475 -7.49 -6.76 -3.62
CA ILE A 475 -6.45 -7.46 -2.86
C ILE A 475 -5.33 -7.90 -3.80
N SER A 476 -4.09 -7.60 -3.42
CA SER A 476 -2.87 -8.10 -4.06
C SER A 476 -2.09 -8.97 -3.07
N ASP A 477 -2.18 -10.29 -3.24
CA ASP A 477 -1.33 -11.28 -2.58
C ASP A 477 -0.41 -11.87 -3.64
N SER A 478 0.89 -11.63 -3.55
CA SER A 478 1.84 -12.01 -4.58
C SER A 478 3.06 -12.71 -3.97
N ASN A 479 3.50 -13.79 -4.62
CA ASN A 479 4.77 -14.46 -4.31
C ASN A 479 5.94 -13.90 -5.16
N GLY A 480 5.67 -12.91 -6.01
CA GLY A 480 6.63 -12.27 -6.91
C GLY A 480 6.49 -10.75 -6.91
N THR A 481 6.88 -10.11 -8.00
CA THR A 481 6.78 -8.67 -8.19
C THR A 481 5.48 -8.30 -8.90
N THR A 482 4.66 -7.46 -8.26
CA THR A 482 3.56 -6.78 -8.94
C THR A 482 4.04 -5.44 -9.50
N THR A 483 4.03 -5.28 -10.82
CA THR A 483 4.44 -4.05 -11.52
C THR A 483 3.22 -3.26 -11.98
N ILE A 484 3.15 -1.98 -11.59
CA ILE A 484 2.11 -1.02 -12.04
C ILE A 484 2.78 0.09 -12.84
N ARG A 485 2.33 0.30 -14.08
CA ARG A 485 2.96 1.24 -15.02
C ARG A 485 1.94 2.07 -15.78
N ASP A 486 2.18 3.39 -15.86
CA ASP A 486 1.42 4.32 -16.70
C ASP A 486 -0.10 4.25 -16.45
N VAL A 487 -0.48 4.35 -15.17
CA VAL A 487 -1.86 4.16 -14.72
C VAL A 487 -2.49 5.48 -14.30
N LYS A 488 -3.77 5.67 -14.65
CA LYS A 488 -4.60 6.82 -14.23
C LYS A 488 -5.87 6.33 -13.59
N VAL A 489 -6.12 6.79 -12.37
CA VAL A 489 -7.38 6.53 -11.66
C VAL A 489 -8.03 7.85 -11.28
N SER A 490 -9.32 7.96 -11.52
CA SER A 490 -10.18 9.06 -11.05
C SER A 490 -11.59 8.55 -10.76
N GLY A 491 -12.26 9.16 -9.78
CA GLY A 491 -13.59 8.78 -9.33
C GLY A 491 -13.66 8.54 -7.82
N HIS A 492 -14.82 8.15 -7.33
CA HIS A 492 -15.02 7.81 -5.92
C HIS A 492 -14.53 6.41 -5.62
N ILE A 493 -13.62 6.29 -4.65
CA ILE A 493 -13.21 5.00 -4.10
C ILE A 493 -13.70 4.94 -2.65
N LYS A 494 -14.69 4.09 -2.38
CA LYS A 494 -15.34 4.05 -1.07
C LYS A 494 -15.51 2.62 -0.57
N GLY A 495 -15.10 2.40 0.66
CA GLY A 495 -15.23 1.11 1.35
C GLY A 495 -15.38 1.29 2.85
N ASP A 496 -15.31 0.19 3.56
CA ASP A 496 -15.30 0.18 5.02
C ASP A 496 -13.89 0.10 5.58
N THR A 497 -13.14 -0.88 5.16
CA THR A 497 -11.80 -1.19 5.68
C THR A 497 -10.83 -1.45 4.52
N ASN A 498 -9.56 -1.05 4.67
CA ASN A 498 -8.50 -1.24 3.69
C ASN A 498 -8.86 -0.59 2.34
N VAL A 499 -9.04 0.72 2.35
CA VAL A 499 -9.46 1.45 1.17
C VAL A 499 -8.30 2.23 0.58
N GLY A 500 -7.97 1.99 -0.68
CA GLY A 500 -6.88 2.67 -1.37
C GLY A 500 -7.26 3.18 -2.76
N GLY A 501 -6.72 4.32 -3.15
CA GLY A 501 -6.96 4.89 -4.48
C GLY A 501 -6.54 3.97 -5.63
N PHE A 502 -5.50 3.15 -5.43
CA PHE A 502 -5.08 2.11 -6.37
C PHE A 502 -5.34 0.71 -5.83
N ILE A 503 -4.89 0.41 -4.61
CA ILE A 503 -4.94 -0.94 -4.05
C ILE A 503 -5.57 -0.90 -2.67
N GLY A 504 -6.57 -1.74 -2.43
CA GLY A 504 -7.19 -1.90 -1.12
C GLY A 504 -6.21 -2.47 -0.11
N SER A 505 -5.66 -3.65 -0.38
CA SER A 505 -4.60 -4.25 0.43
C SER A 505 -3.54 -4.97 -0.41
N VAL A 506 -2.28 -4.79 0.00
CA VAL A 506 -1.15 -5.63 -0.41
C VAL A 506 -0.76 -6.46 0.81
N GLN A 507 -0.86 -7.77 0.71
CA GLN A 507 -0.61 -8.66 1.84
C GLN A 507 -0.11 -10.03 1.34
N THR A 508 0.62 -10.76 2.18
CA THR A 508 0.95 -12.15 1.93
C THR A 508 0.45 -13.01 3.08
N PHE A 509 -0.30 -14.04 2.77
CA PHE A 509 -0.74 -15.01 3.78
C PHE A 509 0.40 -15.91 4.27
N THR A 510 1.49 -15.98 3.54
CA THR A 510 2.68 -16.77 3.86
C THR A 510 3.72 -16.02 4.70
N TYR A 511 3.48 -14.73 5.04
CA TYR A 511 4.43 -13.85 5.73
C TYR A 511 5.80 -13.76 5.02
N THR A 512 5.83 -14.00 3.72
CA THR A 512 7.01 -13.84 2.88
C THR A 512 7.02 -12.44 2.27
N ASN A 513 8.19 -11.82 2.16
CA ASN A 513 8.28 -10.51 1.53
C ASN A 513 7.89 -10.58 0.06
N THR A 514 6.97 -9.71 -0.35
CA THR A 514 6.60 -9.48 -1.74
C THR A 514 7.20 -8.18 -2.25
N SER A 515 7.09 -7.92 -3.55
CA SER A 515 7.56 -6.69 -4.18
C SER A 515 6.44 -5.99 -4.92
N LEU A 516 6.30 -4.69 -4.66
CA LEU A 516 5.42 -3.81 -5.42
C LEU A 516 6.26 -2.73 -6.12
N ALA A 517 6.19 -2.67 -7.45
CA ALA A 517 6.97 -1.74 -8.24
C ALA A 517 6.07 -0.80 -9.04
N PHE A 518 6.20 0.50 -8.82
CA PHE A 518 5.58 1.53 -9.66
C PHE A 518 6.59 2.00 -10.71
N LYS A 519 6.27 1.77 -11.97
CA LYS A 519 7.07 2.17 -13.13
C LYS A 519 6.27 3.12 -14.01
N GLY A 520 6.96 3.90 -14.82
CA GLY A 520 6.29 4.89 -15.66
C GLY A 520 5.59 5.98 -14.83
N THR A 521 4.60 6.66 -15.41
CA THR A 521 3.93 7.80 -14.78
C THR A 521 2.55 7.40 -14.29
N ASN A 522 2.34 7.41 -12.96
CA ASN A 522 1.11 6.97 -12.33
C ASN A 522 0.40 8.16 -11.66
N TYR A 523 -0.90 8.28 -11.86
CA TYR A 523 -1.71 9.38 -11.36
C TYR A 523 -2.94 8.90 -10.60
N PHE A 524 -3.18 9.47 -9.44
CA PHE A 524 -4.48 9.47 -8.78
C PHE A 524 -4.94 10.92 -8.62
N GLN A 525 -5.75 11.40 -9.54
CA GLN A 525 -6.13 12.81 -9.60
C GLN A 525 -7.52 13.02 -10.19
N PRO A 526 -8.25 14.10 -9.80
CA PRO A 526 -9.47 14.51 -10.47
C PRO A 526 -9.17 14.94 -11.91
N GLU A 527 -10.05 14.61 -12.83
CA GLU A 527 -10.09 15.20 -14.16
C GLU A 527 -11.14 16.33 -14.21
N GLU A 528 -11.08 17.21 -15.24
CA GLU A 528 -11.85 18.46 -15.31
C GLU A 528 -13.38 18.35 -15.10
N SER A 529 -13.94 17.14 -15.13
CA SER A 529 -15.38 16.89 -14.94
C SER A 529 -15.70 15.78 -13.93
N SER A 530 -14.71 15.26 -13.18
CA SER A 530 -14.91 14.16 -12.23
C SER A 530 -14.47 14.54 -10.82
N TYR A 531 -15.32 14.25 -9.85
CA TYR A 531 -14.95 14.27 -8.45
C TYR A 531 -14.09 13.04 -8.15
N THR A 532 -13.02 13.22 -7.38
CA THR A 532 -12.12 12.13 -7.00
C THR A 532 -11.85 12.21 -5.51
N ASP A 533 -12.16 11.16 -4.77
CA ASP A 533 -11.83 11.01 -3.35
C ASP A 533 -11.64 9.55 -2.95
N VAL A 534 -11.02 9.35 -1.79
CA VAL A 534 -10.95 8.06 -1.12
C VAL A 534 -11.60 8.17 0.24
N SER A 535 -12.53 7.28 0.54
CA SER A 535 -13.25 7.34 1.82
C SER A 535 -13.54 5.96 2.42
N GLY A 536 -13.50 5.87 3.75
CA GLY A 536 -13.75 4.64 4.49
C GLY A 536 -13.81 4.84 5.99
N ARG A 537 -13.78 3.76 6.76
CA ARG A 537 -13.70 3.84 8.22
C ARG A 537 -12.30 3.57 8.74
N PHE A 538 -11.67 2.49 8.31
CA PHE A 538 -10.37 2.02 8.79
C PHE A 538 -9.38 1.85 7.65
N TYR A 539 -8.10 2.17 7.90
CA TYR A 539 -6.98 1.96 7.00
C TYR A 539 -7.24 2.51 5.60
N VAL A 540 -7.49 3.82 5.57
CA VAL A 540 -7.78 4.54 4.33
C VAL A 540 -6.54 5.25 3.83
N GLY A 541 -6.07 4.89 2.65
CA GLY A 541 -4.91 5.49 2.01
C GLY A 541 -5.22 6.12 0.65
N GLY A 542 -4.61 7.25 0.35
CA GLY A 542 -4.81 7.89 -0.96
C GLY A 542 -4.36 7.03 -2.14
N LEU A 543 -3.43 6.10 -1.91
CA LEU A 543 -2.99 5.13 -2.91
C LEU A 543 -3.23 3.68 -2.47
N ILE A 544 -2.87 3.32 -1.24
CA ILE A 544 -2.92 1.96 -0.70
C ILE A 544 -3.61 1.98 0.66
N GLY A 545 -4.61 1.12 0.88
CA GLY A 545 -5.25 0.98 2.18
C GLY A 545 -4.32 0.33 3.20
N VAL A 546 -3.86 -0.88 2.91
CA VAL A 546 -2.89 -1.65 3.73
C VAL A 546 -1.71 -2.12 2.89
N LEU A 547 -0.51 -1.92 3.40
CA LEU A 547 0.75 -2.42 2.81
C LEU A 547 1.46 -3.31 3.83
N ALA A 548 1.49 -4.62 3.58
CA ALA A 548 2.03 -5.59 4.51
C ALA A 548 3.11 -6.47 3.87
N PHE A 549 4.23 -6.68 4.56
CA PHE A 549 5.35 -7.55 4.14
C PHE A 549 5.86 -7.24 2.73
N THR A 550 5.97 -5.94 2.40
CA THR A 550 6.21 -5.51 1.03
C THR A 550 7.46 -4.65 0.90
N THR A 551 8.30 -4.97 -0.09
CA THR A 551 9.32 -4.05 -0.57
C THR A 551 8.73 -3.17 -1.67
N LEU A 552 8.61 -1.87 -1.41
CA LEU A 552 8.05 -0.90 -2.35
C LEU A 552 9.15 -0.15 -3.11
N THR A 553 9.06 -0.17 -4.44
CA THR A 553 9.93 0.59 -5.33
C THR A 553 9.13 1.57 -6.19
N ILE A 554 9.52 2.84 -6.19
CA ILE A 554 8.91 3.90 -7.01
C ILE A 554 9.99 4.47 -7.94
N GLU A 555 9.97 4.09 -9.22
CA GLU A 555 10.99 4.52 -10.19
C GLU A 555 10.77 5.96 -10.70
N LYS A 556 9.53 6.37 -10.87
CA LYS A 556 9.15 7.72 -11.32
C LYS A 556 8.08 8.31 -10.41
N PRO A 557 7.89 9.64 -10.40
CA PRO A 557 6.94 10.29 -9.53
C PRO A 557 5.52 9.72 -9.65
N ILE A 558 4.95 9.33 -8.50
CA ILE A 558 3.52 9.06 -8.36
C ILE A 558 2.86 10.34 -7.86
N ILE A 559 1.80 10.77 -8.54
CA ILE A 559 1.10 12.00 -8.22
C ILE A 559 -0.26 11.69 -7.60
N ILE A 560 -0.47 12.14 -6.37
CA ILE A 560 -1.73 12.01 -5.62
C ILE A 560 -2.34 13.40 -5.44
N LYS A 561 -3.52 13.65 -6.05
CA LYS A 561 -4.21 14.94 -6.01
C LYS A 561 -5.65 14.78 -5.57
N THR A 562 -5.88 14.16 -4.45
CA THR A 562 -7.23 13.87 -3.97
C THR A 562 -7.31 13.96 -2.46
N ASN A 563 -8.49 14.24 -1.93
CA ASN A 563 -8.73 14.19 -0.50
C ASN A 563 -8.91 12.75 0.00
N VAL A 564 -8.48 12.50 1.23
CA VAL A 564 -8.65 11.22 1.90
C VAL A 564 -9.44 11.44 3.19
N THR A 565 -10.51 10.69 3.35
CA THR A 565 -11.39 10.83 4.51
C THR A 565 -11.63 9.48 5.17
N GLY A 566 -11.35 9.40 6.46
CA GLY A 566 -11.69 8.23 7.27
C GLY A 566 -12.54 8.62 8.48
N SER A 567 -13.37 7.71 8.97
CA SER A 567 -14.19 8.02 10.14
C SER A 567 -13.62 7.49 11.46
N LEU A 568 -12.66 6.56 11.43
CA LEU A 568 -12.08 5.95 12.62
C LEU A 568 -10.55 6.10 12.63
N TYR A 569 -9.76 5.08 12.32
CA TYR A 569 -8.30 5.13 12.48
C TYR A 569 -7.52 4.61 11.27
N GLY A 570 -6.24 4.98 11.22
CA GLY A 570 -5.31 4.57 10.19
C GLY A 570 -5.55 5.29 8.85
N ILE A 571 -5.52 6.64 8.85
CA ILE A 571 -5.84 7.44 7.68
C ILE A 571 -4.59 8.14 7.16
N GLY A 572 -4.20 7.89 5.91
CA GLY A 572 -3.00 8.46 5.31
C GLY A 572 -3.17 8.92 3.87
N GLY A 573 -2.45 9.96 3.49
CA GLY A 573 -2.50 10.48 2.12
C GLY A 573 -1.92 9.52 1.07
N PHE A 574 -1.01 8.65 1.46
CA PHE A 574 -0.45 7.57 0.65
C PHE A 574 -0.98 6.20 1.10
N CYS A 575 -0.77 5.84 2.36
CA CYS A 575 -1.10 4.53 2.90
C CYS A 575 -1.83 4.65 4.23
N GLY A 576 -2.90 3.86 4.42
CA GLY A 576 -3.63 3.82 5.68
C GLY A 576 -2.86 3.11 6.78
N TYR A 577 -2.38 1.90 6.52
CA TYR A 577 -1.58 1.08 7.45
C TYR A 577 -0.42 0.38 6.73
N MET A 578 0.76 0.52 7.29
CA MET A 578 1.99 -0.12 6.79
C MET A 578 2.56 -1.04 7.86
N ILE A 579 2.82 -2.29 7.51
CA ILE A 579 3.37 -3.28 8.44
C ILE A 579 4.48 -4.11 7.79
N SER A 580 5.58 -4.31 8.52
CA SER A 580 6.72 -5.17 8.13
C SER A 580 7.18 -4.93 6.69
N SER A 581 7.25 -3.65 6.28
CA SER A 581 7.52 -3.26 4.90
C SER A 581 8.74 -2.36 4.77
N ASP A 582 9.43 -2.42 3.61
CA ASP A 582 10.57 -1.56 3.29
C ASP A 582 10.20 -0.66 2.10
N CYS A 583 10.14 0.65 2.33
CA CYS A 583 9.62 1.62 1.39
C CYS A 583 10.55 2.81 1.17
N ASN A 584 10.84 3.11 -0.09
CA ASN A 584 11.49 4.36 -0.49
C ASN A 584 10.46 5.29 -1.14
N LEU A 585 10.10 6.38 -0.45
CA LEU A 585 9.07 7.33 -0.88
C LEU A 585 9.61 8.57 -1.59
N THR A 586 10.87 8.57 -2.01
CA THR A 586 11.54 9.73 -2.64
C THR A 586 10.78 10.28 -3.86
N ASN A 587 10.11 9.42 -4.61
CA ASN A 587 9.38 9.77 -5.83
C ASN A 587 7.85 9.89 -5.63
N LEU A 588 7.38 10.13 -4.40
CA LEU A 588 5.97 10.39 -4.13
C LEU A 588 5.71 11.90 -4.15
N GLN A 589 4.58 12.33 -4.71
CA GLN A 589 4.19 13.74 -4.81
C GLN A 589 2.70 13.92 -4.46
N PHE A 590 2.41 14.95 -3.68
CA PHE A 590 1.04 15.30 -3.28
C PHE A 590 0.64 16.70 -3.78
N SER A 591 -0.67 16.91 -3.94
CA SER A 591 -1.21 18.24 -4.21
C SER A 591 -1.11 19.12 -2.97
N GLU A 592 -0.76 20.40 -3.15
CA GLU A 592 -0.73 21.41 -2.08
C GLU A 592 -2.12 21.70 -1.47
N THR A 593 -3.20 21.35 -2.16
CA THR A 593 -4.59 21.55 -1.69
C THR A 593 -5.17 20.30 -1.02
N MET A 594 -4.41 19.22 -0.92
CA MET A 594 -4.88 17.95 -0.36
C MET A 594 -5.24 18.06 1.11
N THR A 595 -6.37 17.45 1.47
CA THR A 595 -6.79 17.29 2.87
C THR A 595 -6.87 15.81 3.22
N VAL A 596 -6.22 15.43 4.33
CA VAL A 596 -6.36 14.12 4.96
C VAL A 596 -7.11 14.31 6.26
N SER A 597 -8.23 13.63 6.44
CA SER A 597 -9.09 13.81 7.61
C SER A 597 -9.59 12.49 8.19
N GLY A 598 -9.62 12.40 9.52
CA GLY A 598 -10.06 11.19 10.22
C GLY A 598 -10.31 11.43 11.70
N SER A 599 -10.44 10.36 12.48
CA SER A 599 -10.52 10.44 13.95
C SER A 599 -9.15 10.18 14.56
N ASP A 600 -8.63 8.97 14.48
CA ASP A 600 -7.41 8.55 15.15
C ASP A 600 -6.36 8.06 14.14
N GLN A 601 -5.08 8.20 14.48
CA GLN A 601 -3.94 7.79 13.66
C GLN A 601 -4.01 8.40 12.25
N VAL A 602 -4.08 9.74 12.20
CA VAL A 602 -4.22 10.49 10.96
C VAL A 602 -2.88 11.09 10.54
N GLY A 603 -2.34 10.65 9.42
CA GLY A 603 -1.09 11.13 8.86
C GLY A 603 -1.24 11.75 7.48
N GLY A 604 -0.52 12.83 7.20
CA GLY A 604 -0.53 13.43 5.87
C GLY A 604 -0.04 12.47 4.77
N VAL A 605 0.85 11.54 5.14
CA VAL A 605 1.39 10.51 4.23
C VAL A 605 0.92 9.11 4.63
N ILE A 606 1.11 8.70 5.86
CA ILE A 606 0.77 7.35 6.33
C ILE A 606 -0.04 7.47 7.63
N GLY A 607 -1.13 6.71 7.77
CA GLY A 607 -1.93 6.67 8.98
C GLY A 607 -1.19 6.04 10.14
N GLU A 608 -0.75 4.80 9.98
CA GLU A 608 0.01 4.04 10.97
C GLU A 608 1.15 3.25 10.30
N ILE A 609 2.32 3.24 10.93
CA ILE A 609 3.51 2.49 10.51
C ILE A 609 3.89 1.55 11.66
N TYR A 610 4.03 0.26 11.36
CA TYR A 610 4.43 -0.74 12.33
C TYR A 610 5.54 -1.65 11.76
N SER A 611 6.59 -1.88 12.54
CA SER A 611 7.72 -2.80 12.22
C SER A 611 8.28 -2.63 10.81
N SER A 612 8.39 -1.36 10.34
CA SER A 612 8.68 -1.04 8.95
C SER A 612 9.86 -0.09 8.79
N LYS A 613 10.44 -0.08 7.58
CA LYS A 613 11.51 0.85 7.21
C LYS A 613 11.04 1.79 6.10
N VAL A 614 11.03 3.09 6.38
CA VAL A 614 10.57 4.11 5.43
C VAL A 614 11.64 5.17 5.22
N THR A 615 12.08 5.37 4.00
CA THR A 615 13.19 6.25 3.66
C THR A 615 12.80 7.34 2.65
N GLY A 616 13.30 8.54 2.87
CA GLY A 616 13.19 9.70 2.01
C GLY A 616 14.55 10.21 1.52
N SER A 617 14.58 11.42 0.94
CA SER A 617 15.79 12.03 0.37
C SER A 617 16.36 13.20 1.19
N THR A 618 15.64 13.70 2.18
CA THR A 618 16.06 14.84 3.02
C THR A 618 17.24 14.44 3.91
N LYS A 619 18.25 15.29 3.96
CA LYS A 619 19.44 15.06 4.77
C LYS A 619 19.60 16.20 5.77
N ILE A 620 19.46 15.90 7.05
CA ILE A 620 19.68 16.78 8.16
C ILE A 620 20.69 16.10 9.08
N ASP A 621 21.82 16.77 9.29
CA ASP A 621 22.89 16.25 10.15
C ASP A 621 23.50 17.40 10.96
N PHE A 622 23.24 17.41 12.25
CA PHE A 622 23.79 18.36 13.20
C PHE A 622 25.00 17.82 14.00
N THR A 623 25.45 16.63 13.69
CA THR A 623 26.56 15.96 14.43
C THR A 623 27.93 16.50 14.07
N ASN A 624 28.10 17.16 12.93
CA ASN A 624 29.38 17.56 12.34
C ASN A 624 29.89 18.92 12.82
N GLY A 625 30.00 19.14 14.16
CA GLY A 625 30.67 20.32 14.72
C GLY A 625 29.79 21.57 14.82
N ASN A 626 30.42 22.76 14.93
CA ASN A 626 29.70 24.02 15.11
C ASN A 626 28.83 24.36 13.89
N GLN A 627 27.52 24.37 14.06
CA GLN A 627 26.56 24.78 13.06
C GLN A 627 26.58 26.31 12.91
N SER A 628 27.01 26.82 11.76
CA SER A 628 27.04 28.27 11.50
C SER A 628 25.65 28.83 11.20
N ALA A 629 24.74 28.05 10.59
CA ALA A 629 23.36 28.41 10.31
C ALA A 629 22.47 27.16 10.30
N LEU A 630 21.19 27.33 10.61
CA LEU A 630 20.19 26.27 10.41
C LEU A 630 19.91 26.05 8.91
N PRO A 631 19.54 24.83 8.49
CA PRO A 631 19.04 24.59 7.14
C PRO A 631 17.86 25.51 6.82
N ASN A 632 17.75 25.97 5.60
CA ASN A 632 16.55 26.66 5.16
C ASN A 632 15.53 25.62 4.71
N PHE A 633 14.33 25.62 5.31
CA PHE A 633 13.29 24.66 4.95
C PHE A 633 12.93 24.71 3.46
N ASN A 634 12.95 25.86 2.84
CA ASN A 634 12.64 26.03 1.41
C ASN A 634 13.65 25.33 0.46
N ASP A 635 14.82 24.98 0.96
CA ASP A 635 15.84 24.23 0.23
C ASP A 635 15.64 22.71 0.35
N LEU A 636 14.70 22.27 1.21
CA LEU A 636 14.34 20.87 1.41
C LEU A 636 13.17 20.51 0.49
N SER A 637 13.28 19.36 -0.16
CA SER A 637 12.16 18.81 -0.94
C SER A 637 11.04 18.33 -0.04
N SER A 638 9.99 19.13 0.13
CA SER A 638 8.83 18.75 0.94
C SER A 638 8.04 17.65 0.25
N LEU A 639 7.83 16.52 0.96
CA LEU A 639 7.05 15.41 0.46
C LEU A 639 5.55 15.72 0.45
N PHE A 640 5.02 16.27 1.53
CA PHE A 640 3.59 16.57 1.69
C PHE A 640 3.40 18.04 2.00
N ASN A 641 2.53 18.72 1.24
CA ASN A 641 2.13 20.10 1.42
C ASN A 641 0.60 20.16 1.48
N GLY A 642 0.02 20.07 2.67
CA GLY A 642 -1.44 19.93 2.74
C GLY A 642 -2.02 20.19 4.13
N LYS A 643 -3.22 19.67 4.36
CA LYS A 643 -3.96 19.79 5.60
C LYS A 643 -4.22 18.43 6.22
N VAL A 644 -3.96 18.29 7.51
CA VAL A 644 -4.24 17.06 8.26
C VAL A 644 -5.17 17.40 9.42
N ILE A 645 -6.28 16.69 9.54
CA ILE A 645 -7.30 16.94 10.55
C ILE A 645 -7.68 15.63 11.22
N GLY A 646 -7.55 15.56 12.54
CA GLY A 646 -7.92 14.38 13.32
C GLY A 646 -8.30 14.73 14.75
N SER A 647 -8.48 13.72 15.58
CA SER A 647 -8.73 13.86 17.02
C SER A 647 -7.53 13.42 17.83
N LYS A 648 -7.01 12.22 17.56
CA LYS A 648 -5.92 11.62 18.32
C LYS A 648 -4.85 11.04 17.40
N ASP A 649 -3.58 11.11 17.85
CA ASP A 649 -2.42 10.64 17.11
C ASP A 649 -2.38 11.23 15.69
N VAL A 650 -2.26 12.56 15.59
CA VAL A 650 -2.36 13.30 14.34
C VAL A 650 -1.00 13.89 13.96
N GLY A 651 -0.52 13.56 12.75
CA GLY A 651 0.79 14.03 12.28
C GLY A 651 0.83 14.43 10.81
N GLY A 652 1.69 15.37 10.46
CA GLY A 652 1.85 15.81 9.06
C GLY A 652 2.43 14.74 8.15
N PHE A 653 3.27 13.83 8.66
CA PHE A 653 3.76 12.65 7.96
C PHE A 653 2.98 11.41 8.36
N ALA A 654 3.00 11.03 9.64
CA ALA A 654 2.32 9.85 10.13
C ALA A 654 1.45 10.14 11.35
N GLY A 655 0.30 9.48 11.46
CA GLY A 655 -0.48 9.49 12.69
C GLY A 655 0.27 8.79 13.80
N ARG A 656 0.76 7.57 13.53
CA ARG A 656 1.50 6.74 14.48
C ARG A 656 2.68 6.01 13.81
N ILE A 657 3.79 5.91 14.53
CA ILE A 657 5.00 5.17 14.14
C ILE A 657 5.38 4.27 15.30
N ASP A 658 5.30 2.96 15.11
CA ASP A 658 5.65 1.98 16.13
C ASP A 658 6.72 1.02 15.60
N ASP A 659 7.73 0.72 16.43
CA ASP A 659 8.74 -0.30 16.14
C ASP A 659 9.30 -0.17 14.71
N SER A 660 9.70 1.05 14.32
CA SER A 660 9.95 1.34 12.91
C SER A 660 11.06 2.38 12.70
N SER A 661 11.70 2.28 11.53
CA SER A 661 12.70 3.25 11.10
C SER A 661 12.12 4.19 10.03
N VAL A 662 12.09 5.51 10.32
CA VAL A 662 11.55 6.56 9.43
C VAL A 662 12.56 7.69 9.30
N THR A 663 13.18 7.83 8.13
CA THR A 663 14.29 8.75 7.95
C THR A 663 14.23 9.56 6.66
N GLY A 664 14.63 10.84 6.74
CA GLY A 664 14.92 11.64 5.56
C GLY A 664 13.71 12.31 4.92
N PHE A 665 12.78 12.87 5.70
CA PHE A 665 11.59 13.54 5.19
C PHE A 665 11.49 15.01 5.57
N ALA A 666 10.98 15.82 4.65
CA ALA A 666 10.50 17.18 4.92
C ALA A 666 8.99 17.23 4.68
N VAL A 667 8.26 17.85 5.59
CA VAL A 667 6.79 17.98 5.54
C VAL A 667 6.39 19.44 5.80
N ASN A 668 5.51 19.98 4.95
CA ASN A 668 4.93 21.31 5.11
C ASN A 668 3.40 21.20 5.24
N ALA A 669 2.87 21.19 6.44
CA ALA A 669 1.46 20.88 6.65
C ALA A 669 0.80 21.77 7.72
N ASN A 670 -0.52 21.99 7.57
CA ASN A 670 -1.36 22.48 8.65
C ASN A 670 -2.01 21.29 9.36
N VAL A 671 -1.56 21.02 10.58
CA VAL A 671 -2.00 19.86 11.37
C VAL A 671 -2.92 20.33 12.50
N THR A 672 -4.10 19.74 12.58
CA THR A 672 -5.11 20.07 13.59
C THR A 672 -5.62 18.81 14.28
N GLY A 673 -5.60 18.79 15.59
CA GLY A 673 -6.08 17.65 16.38
C GLY A 673 -6.47 18.00 17.81
N SER A 674 -6.64 16.98 18.65
CA SER A 674 -6.90 17.14 20.07
C SER A 674 -5.75 16.62 20.92
N THR A 675 -5.44 15.35 20.86
CA THR A 675 -4.45 14.67 21.68
C THR A 675 -3.35 14.03 20.84
N ASN A 676 -2.09 14.12 21.26
CA ASN A 676 -0.91 13.64 20.55
C ASN A 676 -0.87 14.22 19.13
N VAL A 677 -0.68 15.52 19.02
CA VAL A 677 -0.64 16.24 17.76
C VAL A 677 0.78 16.67 17.46
N GLY A 678 1.36 16.11 16.42
CA GLY A 678 2.71 16.44 15.99
C GLY A 678 2.76 16.97 14.55
N GLY A 679 3.65 17.89 14.29
CA GLY A 679 3.85 18.36 12.91
C GLY A 679 4.34 17.26 11.99
N PHE A 680 5.20 16.36 12.49
CA PHE A 680 5.67 15.19 11.75
C PHE A 680 4.86 13.94 12.10
N ALA A 681 4.80 13.56 13.38
CA ALA A 681 4.04 12.40 13.82
C ALA A 681 3.20 12.68 15.06
N GLY A 682 2.00 12.11 15.15
CA GLY A 682 1.16 12.21 16.36
C GLY A 682 1.78 11.45 17.52
N MET A 683 2.13 10.18 17.30
CA MET A 683 2.77 9.31 18.28
C MET A 683 3.92 8.52 17.64
N ILE A 684 4.99 8.32 18.40
CA ILE A 684 6.12 7.45 18.03
C ILE A 684 6.42 6.52 19.20
N THR A 685 6.54 5.23 18.93
CA THR A 685 7.01 4.21 19.87
C THR A 685 8.29 3.59 19.36
N ILE A 686 9.37 3.66 20.13
CA ILE A 686 10.67 3.05 19.82
C ILE A 686 10.87 1.86 20.75
N CYS A 687 11.06 0.68 20.19
CA CYS A 687 11.16 -0.58 20.93
C CYS A 687 12.55 -1.21 20.83
N ASP A 688 13.24 -1.03 19.73
CA ASP A 688 14.55 -1.62 19.44
C ASP A 688 15.63 -0.61 19.04
N SER A 689 16.88 -1.03 19.03
CA SER A 689 18.02 -0.20 18.62
C SER A 689 18.03 0.17 17.15
N ASP A 690 17.30 -0.57 16.33
CA ASP A 690 17.19 -0.38 14.87
C ASP A 690 16.05 0.56 14.50
N ASP A 691 15.21 0.93 15.46
CA ASP A 691 14.15 1.92 15.29
C ASP A 691 14.74 3.33 15.27
N ILE A 692 14.76 3.94 14.10
CA ILE A 692 15.39 5.25 13.90
C ILE A 692 14.40 6.22 13.27
N VAL A 693 14.06 7.30 14.02
CA VAL A 693 13.30 8.43 13.48
C VAL A 693 14.20 9.66 13.45
N SER A 694 14.81 9.92 12.31
CA SER A 694 15.86 10.91 12.20
C SER A 694 15.93 11.63 10.87
N SER A 695 16.61 12.78 10.87
CA SER A 695 16.82 13.61 9.67
C SER A 695 15.49 14.09 9.05
N ASN A 696 14.50 14.37 9.89
CA ASN A 696 13.19 14.83 9.45
C ASN A 696 12.98 16.32 9.77
N ALA A 697 12.29 17.01 8.87
CA ALA A 697 11.92 18.42 9.02
C ALA A 697 10.41 18.61 8.92
N PHE A 698 9.90 19.49 9.75
CA PHE A 698 8.52 19.95 9.67
C PHE A 698 8.47 21.47 9.48
N ASN A 699 7.54 21.95 8.67
CA ASN A 699 7.15 23.36 8.59
C ASN A 699 5.62 23.46 8.50
N GLY A 700 5.06 24.52 9.03
CA GLY A 700 3.62 24.80 8.99
C GLY A 700 3.04 25.10 10.35
N ASN A 701 1.73 24.89 10.50
CA ASN A 701 1.02 25.21 11.73
C ASN A 701 0.49 23.93 12.38
N VAL A 702 0.85 23.73 13.64
CA VAL A 702 0.30 22.65 14.48
C VAL A 702 -0.66 23.27 15.50
N THR A 703 -1.88 22.79 15.54
CA THR A 703 -2.89 23.24 16.50
C THR A 703 -3.53 22.05 17.21
N GLY A 704 -3.37 21.98 18.52
CA GLY A 704 -3.97 20.96 19.37
C GLY A 704 -4.87 21.55 20.44
N SER A 705 -6.09 21.04 20.60
CA SER A 705 -7.02 21.53 21.63
C SER A 705 -6.79 20.88 23.01
N GLY A 706 -6.09 19.75 23.09
CA GLY A 706 -5.85 18.97 24.31
C GLY A 706 -4.37 18.84 24.65
N GLU A 707 -3.94 17.62 24.96
CA GLU A 707 -2.60 17.33 25.48
C GLU A 707 -1.62 16.86 24.39
N ASN A 708 -0.31 17.07 24.65
CA ASN A 708 0.82 16.58 23.87
C ASN A 708 0.83 17.12 22.44
N VAL A 709 1.20 18.39 22.31
CA VAL A 709 1.22 19.09 21.02
C VAL A 709 2.65 19.54 20.70
N ALA A 710 3.17 19.19 19.53
CA ALA A 710 4.54 19.54 19.18
C ALA A 710 4.79 19.73 17.69
N GLY A 711 5.91 20.40 17.37
CA GLY A 711 6.34 20.58 15.98
C GLY A 711 6.81 19.30 15.28
N ILE A 712 7.37 18.34 16.02
CA ILE A 712 7.77 17.04 15.45
C ILE A 712 6.83 15.95 15.94
N VAL A 713 6.82 15.61 17.22
CA VAL A 713 6.00 14.51 17.73
C VAL A 713 5.21 14.89 18.97
N GLY A 714 3.89 14.63 18.94
CA GLY A 714 3.01 14.87 20.07
C GLY A 714 3.39 14.02 21.29
N CYS A 715 3.51 12.71 21.13
CA CYS A 715 3.89 11.74 22.16
C CYS A 715 5.01 10.82 21.67
N LEU A 716 6.12 10.75 22.39
CA LEU A 716 7.24 9.84 22.16
C LEU A 716 7.30 8.81 23.29
N GLU A 717 7.12 7.53 23.00
CA GLU A 717 7.23 6.44 23.95
C GLU A 717 8.46 5.57 23.67
N MET A 718 9.16 5.17 24.74
CA MET A 718 10.36 4.36 24.69
C MET A 718 10.17 3.10 25.51
N TYR A 719 10.14 1.94 24.85
CA TYR A 719 10.06 0.63 25.48
C TYR A 719 11.31 -0.18 25.13
N ALA A 720 12.17 -0.49 26.09
CA ALA A 720 13.29 -1.39 25.87
C ALA A 720 12.91 -2.82 26.24
N TYR A 721 13.02 -3.72 25.31
CA TYR A 721 12.84 -5.15 25.53
C TYR A 721 14.17 -5.92 25.68
N THR A 722 15.31 -5.29 25.35
CA THR A 722 16.66 -5.91 25.39
C THR A 722 17.67 -4.99 26.09
N ASP A 723 18.55 -5.55 26.93
CA ASP A 723 19.64 -4.83 27.61
C ASP A 723 20.99 -5.19 26.97
N PRO A 724 21.91 -4.26 26.67
CA PRO A 724 21.87 -2.82 26.87
C PRO A 724 21.26 -2.06 25.66
N PHE A 725 20.15 -1.40 25.90
CA PHE A 725 19.54 -0.54 24.90
C PHE A 725 20.27 0.82 24.86
N ASN A 726 20.99 1.09 23.82
CA ASN A 726 21.70 2.35 23.60
C ASN A 726 21.02 3.09 22.44
N SER A 727 19.82 3.65 22.68
CA SER A 727 18.99 4.21 21.63
C SER A 727 19.43 5.62 21.24
N LEU A 728 20.00 5.74 20.07
CA LEU A 728 20.10 6.98 19.30
C LEU A 728 18.90 7.16 18.33
N GLY A 729 17.80 6.47 18.58
CA GLY A 729 16.70 6.31 17.64
C GLY A 729 15.94 7.58 17.27
N PHE A 730 16.01 8.63 18.10
CA PHE A 730 15.35 9.91 17.79
C PHE A 730 16.35 11.07 17.79
N ASN A 731 16.80 11.49 16.60
CA ASN A 731 17.83 12.51 16.46
C ASN A 731 17.75 13.29 15.14
N ASN A 732 18.47 14.40 15.04
CA ASN A 732 18.56 15.24 13.82
C ASN A 732 17.20 15.66 13.25
N ASN A 733 16.23 15.94 14.11
CA ASN A 733 14.90 16.42 13.71
C ASN A 733 14.77 17.92 13.94
N ILE A 734 14.12 18.64 13.03
CA ILE A 734 13.95 20.09 13.13
C ILE A 734 12.51 20.53 12.81
N ALA A 735 11.96 21.42 13.64
CA ALA A 735 10.64 22.01 13.45
C ALA A 735 10.72 23.50 13.14
N TYR A 736 9.98 23.93 12.12
CA TYR A 736 9.74 25.32 11.71
C TYR A 736 8.25 25.67 11.79
N GLY A 737 7.91 26.96 11.65
CA GLY A 737 6.52 27.40 11.61
C GLY A 737 5.95 27.75 12.99
N SER A 738 4.81 27.20 13.37
CA SER A 738 4.17 27.50 14.65
C SER A 738 3.48 26.28 15.28
N VAL A 739 3.50 26.24 16.62
CA VAL A 739 2.82 25.21 17.42
C VAL A 739 1.93 25.92 18.45
N SER A 740 0.68 25.51 18.56
CA SER A 740 -0.27 26.04 19.55
C SER A 740 -1.06 24.89 20.19
N GLY A 741 -1.10 24.85 21.55
CA GLY A 741 -1.76 23.75 22.24
C GLY A 741 -2.23 24.04 23.66
N GLY A 742 -3.04 23.12 24.20
CA GLY A 742 -3.66 23.27 25.54
C GLY A 742 -2.81 22.70 26.68
N GLY A 743 -2.20 21.55 26.55
CA GLY A 743 -1.49 20.84 27.60
C GLY A 743 0.04 20.93 27.49
N ASN A 744 0.71 19.78 27.25
CA ASN A 744 2.16 19.72 27.05
C ASN A 744 2.50 20.21 25.66
N VAL A 745 3.14 21.36 25.51
CA VAL A 745 3.37 22.01 24.22
C VAL A 745 4.84 22.28 23.97
N SER A 746 5.37 21.84 22.83
CA SER A 746 6.79 22.10 22.53
C SER A 746 7.06 22.25 21.02
N GLY A 747 8.29 22.65 20.72
CA GLY A 747 8.75 22.70 19.33
C GLY A 747 9.09 21.33 18.76
N VAL A 748 9.51 20.33 19.58
CA VAL A 748 9.95 19.02 19.06
C VAL A 748 9.15 17.88 19.67
N VAL A 749 9.14 17.67 20.99
CA VAL A 749 8.46 16.55 21.66
C VAL A 749 7.50 17.09 22.72
N GLY A 750 6.20 16.84 22.56
CA GLY A 750 5.19 17.28 23.52
C GLY A 750 5.26 16.51 24.84
N TYR A 751 5.26 15.20 24.76
CA TYR A 751 5.34 14.28 25.89
C TYR A 751 6.32 13.15 25.62
N LEU A 752 7.23 12.91 26.55
CA LEU A 752 8.18 11.80 26.51
C LEU A 752 7.85 10.80 27.62
N TYR A 753 7.56 9.56 27.26
CA TYR A 753 7.43 8.44 28.20
C TYR A 753 8.61 7.48 28.05
N THR A 754 9.34 7.19 29.14
CA THR A 754 10.43 6.21 29.13
C THR A 754 10.15 5.08 30.12
N ASN A 755 10.15 3.84 29.61
CA ASN A 755 10.00 2.64 30.40
C ASN A 755 11.25 1.75 30.24
N GLU A 756 12.09 1.67 31.29
CA GLU A 756 13.27 0.79 31.37
C GLU A 756 14.46 1.09 30.41
N ALA A 757 14.36 2.05 29.52
CA ALA A 757 15.38 2.38 28.52
C ALA A 757 16.31 3.52 28.97
N ASN A 758 17.60 3.42 28.64
CA ASN A 758 18.52 4.55 28.62
C ASN A 758 18.33 5.31 27.30
N PHE A 759 17.50 6.32 27.31
CA PHE A 759 17.17 7.09 26.09
C PHE A 759 17.98 8.39 26.00
N THR A 760 18.39 8.73 24.79
CA THR A 760 19.05 10.00 24.50
C THR A 760 18.31 10.75 23.39
N LEU A 761 17.71 11.90 23.75
CA LEU A 761 17.21 12.90 22.81
C LEU A 761 18.34 13.83 22.41
N GLN A 762 18.75 13.83 21.15
CA GLN A 762 19.90 14.61 20.73
C GLN A 762 19.80 15.22 19.34
N TYR A 763 20.54 16.32 19.14
CA TYR A 763 20.61 17.02 17.86
C TYR A 763 19.23 17.42 17.30
N CYS A 764 18.27 17.70 18.20
CA CYS A 764 16.94 18.15 17.83
C CYS A 764 16.82 19.67 17.97
N VAL A 765 16.19 20.29 16.99
CA VAL A 765 16.13 21.76 16.90
C VAL A 765 14.69 22.24 16.79
N ASN A 766 14.33 23.19 17.63
CA ASN A 766 13.13 23.99 17.46
C ASN A 766 13.45 25.33 16.81
N ALA A 767 12.82 25.64 15.71
CA ALA A 767 12.80 26.95 15.06
C ALA A 767 11.36 27.50 14.88
N CYS A 768 10.35 26.82 15.44
CA CYS A 768 8.95 27.26 15.38
C CYS A 768 8.58 28.14 16.59
N LYS A 769 7.58 29.00 16.40
CA LYS A 769 6.94 29.70 17.51
C LYS A 769 6.07 28.73 18.30
N VAL A 770 6.26 28.68 19.62
CA VAL A 770 5.50 27.79 20.52
C VAL A 770 4.54 28.60 21.38
N VAL A 771 3.26 28.23 21.39
CA VAL A 771 2.23 28.89 22.24
C VAL A 771 1.50 27.79 23.04
N GLY A 772 1.59 27.84 24.37
CA GLY A 772 1.04 26.79 25.25
C GLY A 772 0.39 27.27 26.52
N PHE A 773 -0.45 26.39 27.12
CA PHE A 773 -1.18 26.66 28.35
C PHE A 773 -0.77 25.77 29.52
N GLY A 774 -0.03 24.71 29.32
CA GLY A 774 0.44 23.75 30.32
C GLY A 774 1.94 23.77 30.52
N HIS A 775 2.58 22.60 30.51
CA HIS A 775 4.05 22.53 30.45
C HIS A 775 4.50 22.92 29.03
N VAL A 776 5.41 23.89 28.97
CA VAL A 776 5.87 24.42 27.70
C VAL A 776 7.39 24.28 27.56
N GLY A 777 7.86 23.66 26.49
CA GLY A 777 9.29 23.53 26.21
C GLY A 777 9.65 23.92 24.78
N GLY A 778 10.84 24.49 24.57
CA GLY A 778 11.33 24.71 23.20
C GLY A 778 11.56 23.41 22.45
N VAL A 779 12.13 22.40 23.11
CA VAL A 779 12.41 21.08 22.55
C VAL A 779 11.51 20.00 23.14
N LEU A 780 11.34 19.97 24.46
CA LEU A 780 10.59 18.95 25.17
C LEU A 780 9.72 19.59 26.24
N ALA A 781 8.40 19.35 26.22
CA ALA A 781 7.51 19.96 27.18
C ALA A 781 7.46 19.20 28.52
N HIS A 782 7.19 17.89 28.46
CA HIS A 782 6.98 17.08 29.66
C HIS A 782 7.65 15.71 29.51
N VAL A 783 8.34 15.29 30.58
CA VAL A 783 8.97 13.96 30.69
C VAL A 783 8.33 13.17 31.82
N TYR A 784 7.92 11.93 31.52
CA TYR A 784 7.51 10.96 32.52
C TYR A 784 8.40 9.70 32.42
N GLU A 785 9.21 9.50 33.46
CA GLU A 785 10.14 8.39 33.56
C GLU A 785 9.65 7.32 34.54
N LYS A 786 9.69 6.07 34.16
CA LYS A 786 9.32 4.96 35.08
C LYS A 786 10.55 4.37 35.78
N HIS A 787 11.62 4.09 35.05
CA HIS A 787 12.79 3.39 35.58
C HIS A 787 14.13 4.14 35.40
N ASN A 788 14.46 4.61 34.20
CA ASN A 788 15.73 5.26 33.87
C ASN A 788 15.50 6.70 33.39
N ALA A 789 16.43 7.59 33.71
CA ALA A 789 16.37 8.98 33.33
C ALA A 789 16.86 9.19 31.88
N PRO A 790 16.12 9.96 31.08
CA PRO A 790 16.57 10.29 29.72
C PRO A 790 17.70 11.32 29.75
N ILE A 791 18.50 11.33 28.71
CA ILE A 791 19.51 12.35 28.42
C ILE A 791 18.95 13.24 27.29
N VAL A 792 18.99 14.57 27.50
CA VAL A 792 18.75 15.55 26.45
C VAL A 792 20.05 16.27 26.16
N GLN A 793 20.61 16.11 24.98
CA GLN A 793 21.90 16.72 24.66
C GLN A 793 21.98 17.25 23.24
N PHE A 794 22.83 18.25 23.07
CA PHE A 794 23.07 18.89 21.76
C PHE A 794 21.77 19.32 21.07
N CYS A 795 20.82 19.86 21.86
CA CYS A 795 19.54 20.33 21.34
C CYS A 795 19.49 21.87 21.38
N ALA A 796 18.69 22.47 20.50
CA ALA A 796 18.57 23.91 20.44
C ALA A 796 17.15 24.42 20.25
N ASN A 797 16.83 25.54 20.86
CA ASN A 797 15.64 26.33 20.63
C ASN A 797 15.97 27.70 20.01
N PHE A 798 15.45 28.00 18.85
CA PHE A 798 15.51 29.30 18.18
C PHE A 798 14.13 29.98 18.12
N GLY A 799 13.07 29.26 18.41
CA GLY A 799 11.70 29.71 18.33
C GLY A 799 11.29 30.53 19.58
N GLU A 800 10.40 31.49 19.39
CA GLU A 800 9.77 32.20 20.49
C GLU A 800 8.81 31.28 21.25
N ILE A 801 8.84 31.36 22.60
CA ILE A 801 7.93 30.64 23.47
C ILE A 801 6.98 31.63 24.12
N THR A 802 5.69 31.43 23.97
CA THR A 802 4.63 32.15 24.66
C THR A 802 3.81 31.17 25.49
N ALA A 803 3.82 31.37 26.81
CA ALA A 803 3.12 30.46 27.71
C ALA A 803 2.12 31.27 28.59
N THR A 804 0.89 30.73 28.73
CA THR A 804 -0.17 31.35 29.55
C THR A 804 -0.84 30.28 30.38
N ALA A 805 -0.58 30.21 31.70
CA ALA A 805 -1.23 29.21 32.55
C ALA A 805 -1.75 29.84 33.82
N ASN A 806 -2.82 29.28 34.36
CA ASN A 806 -3.39 29.62 35.67
C ASN A 806 -3.21 28.46 36.67
N ASN A 807 -2.15 27.66 36.52
CA ASN A 807 -1.88 26.51 37.37
C ASN A 807 -0.40 26.49 37.81
N SER A 808 -0.17 26.58 39.14
CA SER A 808 1.16 26.57 39.74
C SER A 808 1.98 25.27 39.53
N ASP A 809 1.40 24.21 38.96
CA ASP A 809 2.13 22.99 38.64
C ASP A 809 2.74 23.00 37.23
N CYS A 810 2.44 24.01 36.42
CA CYS A 810 2.98 24.15 35.06
C CYS A 810 4.39 24.77 35.07
N ASN A 811 5.19 24.40 34.04
CA ASN A 811 6.58 24.84 33.93
C ASN A 811 6.93 25.24 32.50
N VAL A 812 7.84 26.21 32.35
CA VAL A 812 8.28 26.72 31.04
C VAL A 812 9.81 26.68 30.94
N GLY A 813 10.32 26.03 29.88
CA GLY A 813 11.76 25.98 29.62
C GLY A 813 12.12 26.23 28.15
N GLY A 814 13.23 26.92 27.93
CA GLY A 814 13.73 27.09 26.56
C GLY A 814 14.07 25.80 25.85
N ILE A 815 14.47 24.78 26.61
CA ILE A 815 14.72 23.43 26.10
C ILE A 815 13.71 22.43 26.68
N VAL A 816 13.64 22.28 28.01
CA VAL A 816 12.77 21.34 28.71
C VAL A 816 11.80 22.08 29.64
N GLY A 817 10.50 21.85 29.47
CA GLY A 817 9.51 22.44 30.39
C GLY A 817 9.55 21.77 31.75
N PHE A 818 9.35 20.48 31.84
CA PHE A 818 9.19 19.74 33.08
C PHE A 818 9.85 18.36 33.09
N ALA A 819 10.70 18.09 34.09
CA ALA A 819 11.38 16.81 34.31
C ALA A 819 11.56 16.60 35.84
N LYS A 820 10.70 15.79 36.47
CA LYS A 820 10.61 15.71 37.91
C LYS A 820 10.85 14.32 38.50
N LEU A 821 10.50 13.25 37.84
CA LEU A 821 10.33 11.94 38.49
C LEU A 821 11.66 11.20 38.71
N LYS A 822 12.60 11.34 37.77
CA LYS A 822 13.94 10.73 37.81
C LYS A 822 15.03 11.75 37.48
N PRO A 823 16.30 11.48 37.82
CA PRO A 823 17.41 12.43 37.65
C PRO A 823 17.77 12.64 36.17
N MET A 824 17.03 13.48 35.50
CA MET A 824 17.27 13.82 34.06
C MET A 824 18.62 14.51 33.86
N GLN A 825 19.23 14.28 32.71
CA GLN A 825 20.51 14.90 32.34
C GLN A 825 20.34 15.78 31.11
N ILE A 826 20.63 17.08 31.22
CA ILE A 826 20.55 18.07 30.14
C ILE A 826 21.97 18.58 29.84
N TYR A 827 22.50 18.29 28.64
CA TYR A 827 23.87 18.61 28.28
C TYR A 827 24.00 19.33 26.96
N TYR A 828 24.88 20.33 26.89
CA TYR A 828 25.24 21.04 25.65
C TYR A 828 24.03 21.58 24.87
N CYS A 829 22.98 22.01 25.61
CA CYS A 829 21.78 22.55 25.00
C CYS A 829 21.82 24.08 24.98
N THR A 830 21.19 24.67 23.95
CA THR A 830 21.23 26.12 23.77
C THR A 830 19.85 26.68 23.47
N ASN A 831 19.42 27.68 24.23
CA ASN A 831 18.23 28.48 23.95
C ASN A 831 18.60 29.85 23.36
N HIS A 832 18.09 30.14 22.15
CA HIS A 832 18.16 31.47 21.52
C HIS A 832 16.80 32.17 21.48
N GLY A 833 15.71 31.42 21.66
CA GLY A 833 14.36 31.97 21.60
C GLY A 833 13.98 32.75 22.85
N ASN A 834 13.26 33.84 22.66
CA ASN A 834 12.69 34.57 23.78
C ASN A 834 11.54 33.77 24.42
N ILE A 835 11.41 33.90 25.74
CA ILE A 835 10.37 33.26 26.54
C ILE A 835 9.49 34.36 27.16
N SER A 836 8.19 34.28 26.88
CA SER A 836 7.17 35.13 27.52
C SER A 836 6.19 34.25 28.29
N ALA A 837 6.20 34.30 29.57
CA ALA A 837 5.34 33.54 30.47
C ALA A 837 4.39 34.48 31.22
N SER A 838 3.09 34.33 31.02
CA SER A 838 2.05 35.09 31.72
C SER A 838 1.12 34.15 32.48
N GLY A 839 0.77 34.52 33.71
CA GLY A 839 0.02 33.64 34.60
C GLY A 839 0.89 32.93 35.65
N THR A 840 0.33 31.96 36.37
CA THR A 840 1.02 31.28 37.48
C THR A 840 1.75 30.04 36.96
N TYR A 841 3.07 30.04 37.04
CA TYR A 841 3.95 28.92 36.77
C TYR A 841 4.80 28.59 37.99
N LYS A 842 5.21 27.30 38.10
CA LYS A 842 6.16 26.93 39.14
C LYS A 842 7.58 27.36 38.78
N GLY A 843 8.06 27.00 37.61
CA GLY A 843 9.39 27.38 37.16
C GLY A 843 9.41 27.90 35.72
N VAL A 844 10.12 28.99 35.49
CA VAL A 844 10.41 29.54 34.13
C VAL A 844 11.92 29.63 33.99
N GLY A 845 12.49 28.85 33.05
CA GLY A 845 13.95 28.81 32.87
C GLY A 845 14.38 28.95 31.42
N GLY A 846 15.52 29.59 31.19
CA GLY A 846 16.09 29.72 29.84
C GLY A 846 16.43 28.38 29.18
N VAL A 847 16.74 27.35 29.98
CA VAL A 847 16.98 25.99 29.53
C VAL A 847 15.91 25.03 30.07
N ALA A 848 15.70 25.02 31.38
CA ALA A 848 14.72 24.12 31.99
C ALA A 848 13.78 24.86 32.96
N GLY A 849 12.48 24.59 32.89
CA GLY A 849 11.49 25.12 33.80
C GLY A 849 11.62 24.52 35.21
N GLU A 850 11.48 23.20 35.31
CA GLU A 850 11.70 22.45 36.56
C GLU A 850 12.56 21.21 36.28
N VAL A 851 13.58 21.04 37.15
CA VAL A 851 14.41 19.82 37.17
C VAL A 851 14.38 19.27 38.60
N GLY A 852 14.16 17.97 38.76
CA GLY A 852 14.05 17.44 40.09
C GLY A 852 14.15 15.97 40.28
N HIS A 853 13.89 15.57 41.52
CA HIS A 853 13.90 14.19 41.96
C HIS A 853 12.68 13.92 42.84
N ASN A 854 11.80 13.05 42.46
CA ASN A 854 10.63 12.70 43.30
C ASN A 854 11.05 11.76 44.44
N THR A 855 10.87 12.20 45.68
CA THR A 855 11.30 11.53 46.90
C THR A 855 10.49 10.29 47.31
N GLY A 856 9.45 9.88 46.57
CA GLY A 856 8.54 8.79 46.93
C GLY A 856 8.90 7.43 46.35
N THR A 857 9.63 6.58 47.04
CA THR A 857 9.70 5.10 46.87
C THR A 857 10.84 4.46 46.08
N VAL A 858 11.62 5.14 45.24
CA VAL A 858 12.70 4.48 44.47
C VAL A 858 14.06 5.08 44.81
N SER A 859 15.03 4.26 45.25
CA SER A 859 16.42 4.70 45.50
C SER A 859 17.14 4.84 44.15
N CYS A 860 17.10 6.03 43.54
CA CYS A 860 18.03 6.39 42.47
C CYS A 860 19.27 7.01 43.11
N LYS A 861 20.47 6.48 42.83
CA LYS A 861 21.73 7.01 43.29
C LYS A 861 22.30 8.08 42.37
N ASP A 862 21.68 8.30 41.22
CA ASP A 862 22.19 9.16 40.17
C ASP A 862 21.72 10.60 40.38
N ASN A 863 22.57 11.58 40.05
CA ASN A 863 22.26 13.00 40.14
C ASN A 863 21.55 13.49 38.86
N ALA A 864 20.59 14.40 39.01
CA ALA A 864 20.08 15.19 37.88
C ALA A 864 21.13 16.26 37.50
N TYR A 865 21.41 16.41 36.24
CA TYR A 865 22.43 17.35 35.77
C TYR A 865 21.86 18.31 34.71
N VAL A 866 22.14 19.63 34.93
CA VAL A 866 22.09 20.64 33.87
C VAL A 866 23.48 21.20 33.72
N LYS A 867 24.18 20.87 32.64
CA LYS A 867 25.57 21.30 32.45
C LYS A 867 25.88 21.57 30.97
N TYR A 868 26.86 22.46 30.79
CA TYR A 868 27.33 22.89 29.48
C TYR A 868 26.22 23.48 28.60
N CYS A 869 25.25 24.18 29.26
CA CYS A 869 24.09 24.77 28.59
C CYS A 869 24.20 26.30 28.51
N ALA A 870 23.54 26.87 27.50
CA ALA A 870 23.56 28.32 27.30
C ALA A 870 22.15 28.87 27.02
N ASN A 871 21.86 30.04 27.59
CA ASN A 871 20.69 30.84 27.27
C ASN A 871 21.09 32.18 26.65
N PHE A 872 20.61 32.49 25.48
CA PHE A 872 20.74 33.78 24.80
C PHE A 872 19.39 34.52 24.68
N GLY A 873 18.28 33.80 24.83
CA GLY A 873 16.93 34.39 24.73
C GLY A 873 16.55 35.18 25.97
N ASN A 874 15.83 36.27 25.78
CA ASN A 874 15.29 37.06 26.88
C ASN A 874 14.10 36.32 27.50
N ILE A 875 13.93 36.49 28.84
CA ILE A 875 12.85 35.89 29.62
C ILE A 875 11.99 37.02 30.20
N SER A 876 10.69 37.00 29.89
CA SER A 876 9.70 37.89 30.54
C SER A 876 8.69 37.03 31.29
N ALA A 877 8.52 37.26 32.57
CA ALA A 877 7.57 36.52 33.40
C ALA A 877 6.78 37.54 34.28
N ASP A 878 5.47 37.61 34.02
CA ASP A 878 4.60 38.68 34.58
C ASP A 878 3.85 38.26 35.86
N ASN A 879 4.28 37.25 36.61
CA ASN A 879 3.56 36.81 37.81
C ASN A 879 4.45 36.59 39.02
N ALA A 880 3.93 37.06 40.14
CA ALA A 880 4.55 37.05 41.43
C ALA A 880 4.83 35.68 42.08
N GLU A 881 4.32 34.58 41.53
CA GLU A 881 4.44 33.23 42.11
C GLU A 881 5.38 32.30 41.34
N SER A 882 6.05 32.78 40.29
CA SER A 882 6.93 31.98 39.44
C SER A 882 8.40 32.09 39.83
N TYR A 883 9.12 30.97 39.89
CA TYR A 883 10.58 30.94 40.02
C TYR A 883 11.25 31.14 38.66
N VAL A 884 11.97 32.24 38.51
CA VAL A 884 12.52 32.64 37.20
C VAL A 884 14.04 32.55 37.20
N GLY A 885 14.62 31.72 36.32
CA GLY A 885 16.06 31.56 36.19
C GLY A 885 16.58 31.67 34.77
N GLY A 886 17.73 32.31 34.59
CA GLY A 886 18.36 32.41 33.26
C GLY A 886 18.70 31.06 32.63
N ILE A 887 18.91 30.02 33.46
CA ILE A 887 19.13 28.63 33.03
C ILE A 887 18.01 27.71 33.55
N VAL A 888 17.79 27.66 34.86
CA VAL A 888 16.78 26.82 35.50
C VAL A 888 15.82 27.64 36.35
N GLY A 889 14.50 27.45 36.18
CA GLY A 889 13.49 28.11 36.99
C GLY A 889 13.46 27.50 38.39
N PHE A 890 13.29 26.20 38.52
CA PHE A 890 13.17 25.51 39.79
C PHE A 890 13.96 24.19 39.85
N MET A 891 14.77 24.04 40.92
CA MET A 891 15.45 22.79 41.25
C MET A 891 14.80 22.15 42.47
N GLN A 892 14.16 21.02 42.31
CA GLN A 892 13.45 20.32 43.37
C GLN A 892 14.41 19.66 44.36
N GLU A 893 13.92 19.28 45.52
CA GLU A 893 14.64 18.68 46.64
C GLU A 893 15.37 17.40 46.25
N GLY A 894 16.70 17.37 46.40
CA GLY A 894 17.52 16.17 46.46
C GLY A 894 17.59 15.59 47.86
N SER A 895 18.30 14.48 48.07
CA SER A 895 18.64 13.96 49.40
C SER A 895 20.02 13.30 49.38
N VAL A 896 20.72 13.31 50.54
CA VAL A 896 22.06 12.71 50.67
C VAL A 896 22.07 11.21 50.27
N SER A 897 20.93 10.51 50.33
CA SER A 897 20.80 9.09 49.97
C SER A 897 20.20 8.82 48.60
N LYS A 898 19.70 9.86 47.89
CA LYS A 898 18.88 9.71 46.68
C LYS A 898 19.40 10.49 45.45
N GLY A 899 20.57 11.13 45.53
CA GLY A 899 21.12 11.98 44.48
C GLY A 899 20.71 13.44 44.61
N ASN A 900 21.43 14.32 43.95
CA ASN A 900 21.28 15.78 44.00
C ASN A 900 20.99 16.35 42.64
N CYS A 901 20.36 17.52 42.56
CA CYS A 901 20.33 18.30 41.32
C CYS A 901 21.60 19.14 41.21
N CYS A 902 22.31 19.07 40.10
CA CYS A 902 23.57 19.77 39.87
C CYS A 902 23.46 20.71 38.65
N LEU A 903 23.71 21.98 38.86
CA LEU A 903 23.72 23.00 37.81
C LEU A 903 25.11 23.62 37.73
N TYR A 904 25.85 23.33 36.65
CA TYR A 904 27.22 23.82 36.53
C TYR A 904 27.72 23.95 35.11
N ASP A 905 28.74 24.79 34.93
CA ASP A 905 29.37 25.08 33.63
C ASP A 905 28.32 25.58 32.61
N CYS A 906 27.38 26.40 33.03
CA CYS A 906 26.36 27.00 32.18
C CYS A 906 26.48 28.52 32.15
N TYR A 907 25.93 29.17 31.13
CA TYR A 907 25.91 30.63 31.11
C TYR A 907 24.61 31.21 30.53
N ASN A 908 24.23 32.39 31.08
CA ASN A 908 23.10 33.19 30.60
C ASN A 908 23.57 34.51 30.00
N ARG A 909 23.09 34.83 28.80
CA ARG A 909 23.24 36.14 28.15
C ARG A 909 21.91 36.87 27.94
N GLY A 910 20.80 36.17 28.08
CA GLY A 910 19.47 36.75 27.93
C GLY A 910 19.13 37.67 29.08
N GLU A 911 18.40 38.73 28.81
CA GLU A 911 17.85 39.65 29.82
C GLU A 911 16.64 39.00 30.50
N ILE A 912 16.49 39.19 31.83
CA ILE A 912 15.40 38.64 32.63
C ILE A 912 14.58 39.79 33.19
N LEU A 913 13.31 39.85 32.79
CA LEU A 913 12.29 40.75 33.28
C LEU A 913 11.25 39.95 34.07
N SER A 914 11.20 40.10 35.36
CA SER A 914 10.24 39.49 36.25
C SER A 914 9.79 40.47 37.31
N ASP A 915 8.51 40.51 37.60
CA ASP A 915 7.96 41.39 38.64
C ASP A 915 8.29 40.92 40.07
N HIS A 916 8.92 39.75 40.21
CA HIS A 916 9.23 39.11 41.49
C HIS A 916 10.73 39.21 41.86
N THR A 917 11.03 40.01 42.92
CA THR A 917 12.41 40.32 43.27
C THR A 917 13.15 39.19 44.01
N GLU A 918 12.43 38.31 44.71
CA GLU A 918 13.05 37.28 45.57
C GLU A 918 13.25 35.92 44.84
N ASP A 919 12.41 35.59 43.87
CA ASP A 919 12.40 34.30 43.20
C ASP A 919 13.00 34.36 41.78
N THR A 920 13.75 35.43 41.48
CA THR A 920 14.37 35.64 40.17
C THR A 920 15.89 35.67 40.28
N GLY A 921 16.58 34.81 39.50
CA GLY A 921 18.05 34.73 39.44
C GLY A 921 18.58 34.63 38.02
N GLY A 922 19.77 35.22 37.80
CA GLY A 922 20.43 35.20 36.49
C GLY A 922 20.79 33.81 35.98
N ILE A 923 20.88 32.83 36.88
CA ILE A 923 21.14 31.42 36.56
C ILE A 923 20.00 30.52 37.05
N LEU A 924 19.60 30.63 38.33
CA LEU A 924 18.62 29.78 38.97
C LEU A 924 17.55 30.62 39.70
N GLY A 925 16.27 30.34 39.46
CA GLY A 925 15.17 31.01 40.19
C GLY A 925 15.10 30.55 41.63
N GLN A 926 14.81 29.29 41.88
CA GLN A 926 14.76 28.73 43.24
C GLN A 926 15.37 27.32 43.31
N ALA A 927 15.95 26.98 44.45
CA ALA A 927 16.38 25.61 44.77
C ALA A 927 15.82 25.16 46.14
N ASP A 928 15.35 23.93 46.19
CA ASP A 928 15.09 23.18 47.41
C ASP A 928 16.40 22.59 48.00
N HIS A 929 16.32 21.69 48.98
CA HIS A 929 17.46 21.15 49.74
C HIS A 929 18.40 20.26 48.88
N TYR A 930 19.68 20.15 49.28
CA TYR A 930 20.73 19.27 48.76
C TYR A 930 21.07 19.46 47.27
N ASN A 931 21.02 20.69 46.76
CA ASN A 931 21.37 20.96 45.36
C ASN A 931 22.75 21.62 45.24
N THR A 932 23.36 21.57 44.06
CA THR A 932 24.69 22.12 43.80
C THR A 932 24.66 23.09 42.64
N VAL A 933 25.19 24.30 42.79
CA VAL A 933 25.27 25.34 41.74
C VAL A 933 26.69 25.91 41.72
N TYR A 934 27.47 25.64 40.70
CA TYR A 934 28.86 26.08 40.63
C TYR A 934 29.38 26.25 39.20
N ARG A 935 30.34 27.10 38.98
CA ARG A 935 30.99 27.46 37.74
C ARG A 935 29.98 27.88 36.65
N ASN A 936 29.04 28.76 37.02
CA ASN A 936 28.10 29.33 36.04
C ASN A 936 28.42 30.81 35.86
N ILE A 937 28.01 31.38 34.70
CA ILE A 937 28.26 32.77 34.37
C ILE A 937 26.93 33.45 33.97
N ASN A 938 26.59 34.58 34.60
CA ASN A 938 25.50 35.42 34.16
C ASN A 938 26.02 36.74 33.56
N PHE A 939 25.75 36.95 32.27
CA PHE A 939 25.98 38.22 31.56
C PHE A 939 24.70 39.05 31.42
N GLY A 940 23.54 38.36 31.47
CA GLY A 940 22.23 38.95 31.21
C GLY A 940 21.78 39.85 32.39
N LYS A 941 21.11 40.96 32.07
CA LYS A 941 20.54 41.84 33.08
C LYS A 941 19.32 41.22 33.72
N VAL A 942 19.30 41.16 35.05
CA VAL A 942 18.16 40.77 35.89
C VAL A 942 17.55 42.02 36.50
N HIS A 943 16.35 42.43 36.04
CA HIS A 943 15.79 43.73 36.37
C HIS A 943 15.41 43.91 37.86
N TYR A 944 14.87 42.88 38.49
CA TYR A 944 14.39 42.95 39.88
C TYR A 944 14.87 41.79 40.76
N GLY A 945 15.83 40.97 40.33
CA GLY A 945 16.30 39.78 41.03
C GLY A 945 17.78 39.80 41.38
N ASN A 946 18.28 38.63 41.76
CA ASN A 946 19.68 38.39 42.05
C ASN A 946 20.47 37.99 40.79
N ALA A 947 21.76 38.36 40.77
CA ALA A 947 22.59 38.09 39.60
C ALA A 947 22.80 36.58 39.29
N ILE A 948 22.75 35.69 40.31
CA ILE A 948 22.95 34.26 40.16
C ILE A 948 21.73 33.44 40.60
N ILE A 949 21.33 33.49 41.85
CA ILE A 949 20.25 32.70 42.46
C ILE A 949 19.20 33.63 43.08
N GLY A 950 17.89 33.40 42.75
CA GLY A 950 16.79 34.19 43.30
C GLY A 950 16.51 33.90 44.75
N TYR A 951 15.87 32.78 45.08
CA TYR A 951 15.44 32.46 46.42
C TYR A 951 15.99 31.13 46.96
N ARG A 952 16.13 31.06 48.25
CA ARG A 952 16.56 29.89 49.02
C ARG A 952 15.51 29.58 50.07
N LYS A 953 14.79 28.50 49.96
CA LYS A 953 13.73 28.11 50.88
C LYS A 953 14.34 27.68 52.22
N ASN A 954 14.05 28.44 53.29
CA ASN A 954 14.41 28.17 54.69
C ASN A 954 15.90 27.99 55.07
N GLY A 955 16.31 28.52 56.16
CA GLY A 955 17.70 28.62 56.65
C GLY A 955 18.49 27.31 56.87
N ASN A 956 17.89 26.14 56.65
CA ASN A 956 18.51 24.81 56.76
C ASN A 956 18.75 24.13 55.43
N CYS A 957 18.52 24.78 54.28
CA CYS A 957 18.83 24.22 52.95
C CYS A 957 20.34 24.06 52.79
N ILE A 958 20.82 22.81 52.56
CA ILE A 958 22.18 22.55 52.13
C ILE A 958 22.27 22.76 50.63
N LEU A 959 22.60 23.96 50.19
CA LEU A 959 22.89 24.35 48.83
C LEU A 959 24.39 24.64 48.73
N TYR A 960 25.08 23.85 47.88
CA TYR A 960 26.50 24.09 47.60
C TYR A 960 26.61 25.09 46.46
N VAL A 961 27.14 26.31 46.75
CA VAL A 961 27.30 27.37 45.75
C VAL A 961 28.75 27.79 45.77
N ASP A 962 29.45 27.69 44.65
CA ASP A 962 30.86 28.03 44.54
C ASP A 962 31.22 28.40 43.08
N ASP A 963 32.25 29.24 42.89
CA ASP A 963 32.82 29.65 41.61
C ASP A 963 31.76 30.15 40.56
N ASN A 964 30.72 30.84 41.01
CA ASN A 964 29.75 31.45 40.08
C ASN A 964 30.08 32.93 39.86
N TYR A 965 29.99 33.37 38.62
CA TYR A 965 30.40 34.71 38.20
C TYR A 965 29.26 35.48 37.53
N PHE A 966 29.22 36.79 37.72
CA PHE A 966 28.25 37.66 37.07
C PHE A 966 28.87 38.97 36.59
N LEU A 967 28.33 39.52 35.52
CA LEU A 967 28.74 40.83 35.00
C LEU A 967 28.27 41.94 35.96
N GLU A 968 29.15 42.89 36.32
CA GLU A 968 28.79 44.02 37.14
C GLU A 968 27.53 44.74 36.60
N GLY A 969 26.57 44.99 37.49
CA GLY A 969 25.30 45.62 37.14
C GLY A 969 24.26 44.68 36.49
N SER A 970 24.54 43.41 36.35
CA SER A 970 23.58 42.44 35.81
C SER A 970 22.47 42.04 36.80
N GLY A 971 22.58 42.34 38.08
CA GLY A 971 21.58 42.04 39.11
C GLY A 971 22.10 42.39 40.51
N LYS A 972 21.33 42.02 41.55
CA LYS A 972 21.80 42.20 42.96
C LYS A 972 22.84 41.11 43.27
N ASP A 973 23.88 41.49 44.03
CA ASP A 973 24.90 40.60 44.55
C ASP A 973 24.31 39.55 45.50
N TRP A 974 24.78 38.32 45.39
CA TRP A 974 24.45 37.22 46.28
C TRP A 974 25.72 36.69 46.99
N LYS A 975 25.62 36.24 48.24
CA LYS A 975 26.77 35.72 48.99
C LYS A 975 27.37 34.49 48.29
N ALA A 976 28.72 34.42 48.16
CA ALA A 976 29.49 33.38 47.51
C ALA A 976 29.47 33.43 45.98
N THR A 977 29.32 34.59 45.37
CA THR A 977 29.44 34.82 43.93
C THR A 977 30.38 36.00 43.66
N ASP A 978 31.14 35.95 42.59
CA ASP A 978 32.11 36.99 42.22
C ASP A 978 31.62 37.80 41.00
N SER A 979 31.70 39.13 41.09
CA SER A 979 31.42 40.01 39.95
C SER A 979 32.68 40.29 39.14
N PHE A 980 32.52 40.53 37.85
CA PHE A 980 33.56 40.95 36.93
C PHE A 980 33.09 42.11 36.06
N SER A 981 34.03 42.94 35.64
CA SER A 981 33.75 44.09 34.77
C SER A 981 33.74 43.70 33.29
N GLU A 982 33.14 44.51 32.39
CA GLU A 982 33.15 44.32 30.96
C GLU A 982 34.56 44.10 30.38
N SER A 983 35.57 44.75 30.93
CA SER A 983 36.99 44.64 30.50
C SER A 983 37.63 43.29 30.82
N GLU A 984 36.99 42.48 31.65
CA GLU A 984 37.46 41.17 32.14
C GLU A 984 36.78 39.99 31.48
N ILE A 985 35.71 40.23 30.71
CA ILE A 985 34.91 39.17 30.05
C ILE A 985 35.82 38.20 29.28
N GLY A 986 36.72 38.69 28.43
CA GLY A 986 37.56 37.88 27.56
C GLY A 986 38.83 37.29 28.20
N LYS A 987 38.96 37.36 29.53
CA LYS A 987 40.14 36.86 30.24
C LYS A 987 39.82 35.57 30.99
N SER A 988 40.43 34.45 30.61
CA SER A 988 40.24 33.16 31.30
C SER A 988 40.64 33.23 32.79
N SER A 989 41.56 34.13 33.17
CA SER A 989 41.95 34.34 34.57
C SER A 989 40.86 34.93 35.46
N THR A 990 39.81 35.53 34.90
CA THR A 990 38.65 36.04 35.62
C THR A 990 37.86 34.92 36.28
N TYR A 991 37.74 33.77 35.58
CA TYR A 991 36.89 32.66 35.96
C TYR A 991 37.70 31.56 36.66
N LYS A 992 38.00 31.79 37.96
CA LYS A 992 38.71 30.78 38.77
C LYS A 992 37.87 29.51 38.89
N GLY A 993 38.49 28.36 38.90
CA GLY A 993 37.80 27.06 38.98
C GLY A 993 37.27 26.52 37.65
N PHE A 994 37.24 27.35 36.58
CA PHE A 994 36.77 26.92 35.26
C PHE A 994 37.86 26.21 34.44
N ASP A 995 37.49 25.11 33.75
CA ASP A 995 38.42 24.38 32.91
C ASP A 995 38.43 24.91 31.46
N PHE A 996 39.36 25.85 31.21
CA PHE A 996 39.58 26.36 29.82
C PHE A 996 40.41 25.42 28.94
N SER A 997 40.90 24.30 29.47
CA SER A 997 41.62 23.31 28.67
C SER A 997 40.68 22.38 27.91
N SER A 998 39.55 21.95 28.50
CA SER A 998 38.65 20.95 27.94
C SER A 998 37.19 21.42 27.86
N VAL A 999 36.71 22.32 28.73
CA VAL A 999 35.26 22.68 28.79
C VAL A 999 34.99 24.05 28.17
N TRP A 1000 35.79 25.06 28.53
CA TRP A 1000 35.56 26.44 28.10
C TRP A 1000 36.57 26.91 27.06
N GLU A 1001 36.19 27.91 26.26
CA GLU A 1001 37.08 28.62 25.33
C GLU A 1001 36.69 30.08 25.25
N ILE A 1002 37.65 30.96 24.97
CA ILE A 1002 37.38 32.38 24.68
C ILE A 1002 37.32 32.52 23.14
N VAL A 1003 36.20 33.01 22.62
CA VAL A 1003 35.98 33.34 21.21
C VAL A 1003 35.40 34.72 21.08
N ASP A 1004 36.00 35.57 20.26
CA ASP A 1004 35.59 36.95 20.04
C ASP A 1004 35.42 37.77 21.35
N GLY A 1005 36.30 37.49 22.35
CA GLY A 1005 36.30 38.16 23.64
C GLY A 1005 35.25 37.69 24.63
N TYR A 1006 34.60 36.56 24.38
CA TYR A 1006 33.59 35.95 25.27
C TYR A 1006 33.87 34.49 25.57
N PRO A 1007 33.56 33.99 26.77
CA PRO A 1007 33.61 32.57 27.08
C PRO A 1007 32.43 31.80 26.42
N TYR A 1008 32.76 30.69 25.83
CA TYR A 1008 31.85 29.72 25.23
C TYR A 1008 32.18 28.29 25.69
N ILE A 1009 31.19 27.40 25.64
CA ILE A 1009 31.34 26.00 25.99
C ILE A 1009 31.85 25.25 24.76
N ARG A 1010 33.00 24.54 24.87
CA ARG A 1010 33.50 23.70 23.79
C ARG A 1010 32.50 22.61 23.43
N ASN A 1011 32.47 22.22 22.18
CA ASN A 1011 31.63 21.13 21.65
C ASN A 1011 30.11 21.36 21.79
N ASN A 1012 29.65 22.57 22.13
CA ASN A 1012 28.22 22.89 22.01
C ASN A 1012 27.93 23.39 20.57
N PRO A 1013 27.21 22.61 19.73
CA PRO A 1013 27.16 22.87 18.30
C PRO A 1013 26.33 24.12 17.91
N PHE A 1014 25.44 24.59 18.80
CA PHE A 1014 24.44 25.60 18.43
C PHE A 1014 24.65 26.97 19.04
N GLN A 1015 25.57 27.15 19.98
CA GLN A 1015 25.71 28.43 20.71
C GLN A 1015 26.13 29.62 19.84
N ARG A 1016 26.64 29.38 18.62
CA ARG A 1016 27.04 30.40 17.62
C ARG A 1016 26.23 30.33 16.33
N THR A 1017 25.19 29.52 16.29
CA THR A 1017 24.37 29.34 15.10
C THR A 1017 23.49 30.56 14.85
N SER A 1018 23.48 31.06 13.63
CA SER A 1018 22.56 32.11 13.20
C SER A 1018 21.26 31.48 12.66
N TYR A 1019 20.15 32.12 12.95
CA TYR A 1019 18.84 31.78 12.38
C TYR A 1019 18.21 33.05 11.79
N ASN A 1020 18.08 33.05 10.47
CA ASN A 1020 17.36 34.12 9.78
C ASN A 1020 15.88 33.69 9.69
N LYS A 1021 15.01 34.40 10.40
CA LYS A 1021 13.54 34.18 10.39
C LYS A 1021 12.93 34.52 9.02
#